data_423b8517dc2fca95a57987d703191aea
#
_entry.id   423b8517dc2fca95a57987d703191aea
#
_cell.length_a   1.000
_cell.length_b   1.000
_cell.length_c   1.000
_cell.angle_alpha   90.00
_cell.angle_beta   90.00
_cell.angle_gamma   90.00
#
_symmetry.space_group_name_H-M   'P 1'
#
loop_
_entity.id
_entity.type
_entity.pdbx_description
1 polymer ?
#
loop_
_entity_poly.entity_id
_entity_poly.type
_entity_poly.pdbx_seq_one_letter_code
_entity_poly.pdbx_strand_id
1 'polypeptide(L)'
;MFKKMLIGSLCALLSLSGIKVIHAEEEQDVKSPDNKIESKAGDQKFLEDLNADGYAELGRYKVEKLKDNIYHWDEGTRSLPGGATDGEGNMNNPSSMYFIVDEDGVILVDLGNGSKDPNDLKNAKTIVKSMVGTKPLTILLTHNHGDHVGFASTDVSNIFDDVNVEKVYISTLDYNDDAKKALKQFVDANKMATVNDGDKVIIYGHEYEFTVVSAHTEGSLMIKDATHKALITGDTFGSGFIWALFETNNGNPLAALNEGLVKARAVMNEIPDATILAGHRWQQFDASNPERPNEMTIQYFNDMAQVISGLLNGTTITKPYDVVTWAPDAIELSSNGAKAKIDTLPKYVEAYKKSVTNMQEAFVYSASDKLSIDSINSNAAPVFVVYPDGNLTDDEALQFIKDSGIQTIVDRSASKVYIAKPSNNVEFTEADVQRFEEIVKNIGVSANFKLIGVGNGATFINQYLTGYMNFVSGLALINPEAGKEVNVSVPTYLVTDNQAVIDTYTKANKATLVSDNMYQNPNSRYEIVVVNSDTSISAVDATKEAWDRVLNKFGRIGNYSEVYKETATWYSRPLLSGNTTSDQARKYQYFDSIDSITNMQREVVTYDLDGNGIKSLWYEYIPNEVANAEAGTVPVVMLLHGNTNDPRTQYDTSGWAHVASEEGVILICPEWQGHTFQGYTYDPMTTDDNETPDSDMIKMLEMIEEKYPQIDKSRVYLSGLSRGSINTTNAGLSDVKYFAAGAGHSGPFGASEVNKQQAELNKDQYDMPIIFFTGDGDEYCKDAFDANGDNAGLQVAQVYQLLNDMEVTRIEDINPDDSYLYGVPWTTRYTIEPTEENIAKMNVGVIENDKGIEISMARIYGWGHWNYSPDAQMMWDFMSRYARDLETGESIRLDKLTPEVPTDPSEPDVEVPEEGEVTTPDPVESGDKTSITSLMAVAGLSLVALTGALVLNKKRKS
;
A
#
# COMPACT_ATOMS: atom_id res chain seq x y z
N MET A 1 13.36 -4.90 -26.40
CA MET A 1 14.05 -3.63 -26.15
C MET A 1 13.30 -2.77 -25.14
N PHE A 2 12.03 -3.00 -24.89
CA PHE A 2 11.21 -2.27 -23.90
C PHE A 2 11.31 -2.81 -22.45
N LYS A 3 11.70 -4.06 -22.24
CA LYS A 3 11.89 -4.65 -20.89
C LYS A 3 13.09 -4.13 -20.07
N LYS A 4 14.02 -3.40 -20.69
CA LYS A 4 15.18 -2.80 -20.00
C LYS A 4 14.89 -1.43 -19.35
N MET A 5 13.73 -0.83 -19.59
CA MET A 5 13.40 0.51 -19.09
C MET A 5 12.66 0.55 -17.73
N LEU A 6 12.03 -0.54 -17.32
CA LEU A 6 11.22 -0.51 -16.08
C LEU A 6 12.02 -0.80 -14.80
N ILE A 7 13.14 -1.50 -14.91
CA ILE A 7 14.06 -1.69 -13.77
C ILE A 7 14.89 -0.42 -13.50
N GLY A 8 15.00 0.45 -14.48
CA GLY A 8 15.71 1.74 -14.36
C GLY A 8 14.98 2.83 -13.58
N SER A 9 13.68 2.70 -13.35
CA SER A 9 12.91 3.81 -12.77
C SER A 9 13.00 3.92 -11.24
N LEU A 10 13.54 2.92 -10.55
CA LEU A 10 13.89 3.05 -9.13
C LEU A 10 15.34 3.50 -8.91
N CYS A 11 16.20 3.38 -9.94
CA CYS A 11 17.59 3.81 -9.91
C CYS A 11 17.88 5.05 -10.78
N ALA A 12 16.91 5.58 -11.50
CA ALA A 12 17.13 6.56 -12.59
C ALA A 12 17.15 8.04 -12.15
N LEU A 13 17.44 8.34 -10.89
CA LEU A 13 17.69 9.73 -10.48
C LEU A 13 19.17 10.12 -10.46
N LEU A 14 20.08 9.29 -10.96
CA LEU A 14 21.49 9.58 -10.93
C LEU A 14 22.22 9.10 -12.21
N SER A 15 22.02 9.66 -13.36
CA SER A 15 22.93 9.46 -14.48
C SER A 15 23.29 10.77 -15.16
N LEU A 16 24.51 11.19 -14.97
CA LEU A 16 25.29 11.98 -15.92
C LEU A 16 26.73 12.22 -15.41
N SER A 17 27.67 11.44 -15.86
CA SER A 17 29.04 11.91 -16.29
C SER A 17 30.00 10.74 -16.37
N GLY A 18 30.70 10.66 -17.48
CA GLY A 18 31.63 9.58 -17.83
C GLY A 18 32.94 9.58 -17.06
N ILE A 19 33.47 8.40 -16.74
CA ILE A 19 34.80 8.18 -16.15
C ILE A 19 35.55 7.07 -16.89
N LYS A 20 36.84 7.29 -17.07
CA LYS A 20 37.82 6.38 -17.70
C LYS A 20 38.23 5.25 -16.73
N VAL A 21 38.32 4.05 -17.26
CA VAL A 21 38.85 2.86 -16.59
C VAL A 21 40.33 3.01 -16.26
N ILE A 22 40.73 2.74 -15.03
CA ILE A 22 42.11 2.61 -14.59
C ILE A 22 42.30 1.19 -14.01
N HIS A 23 43.27 0.46 -14.53
CA HIS A 23 43.65 -0.85 -13.98
C HIS A 23 44.42 -0.63 -12.66
N ALA A 24 44.11 -1.45 -11.67
CA ALA A 24 44.84 -1.45 -10.40
C ALA A 24 46.16 -2.21 -10.56
N GLU A 25 47.26 -1.56 -10.23
CA GLU A 25 48.58 -2.18 -10.04
C GLU A 25 48.70 -2.65 -8.58
N GLU A 26 49.47 -3.73 -8.37
CA GLU A 26 49.75 -4.32 -7.05
C GLU A 26 50.33 -3.27 -6.08
N GLU A 27 49.68 -3.10 -4.94
CA GLU A 27 50.11 -2.18 -3.89
C GLU A 27 50.96 -2.86 -2.82
N GLN A 28 52.03 -2.13 -2.44
CA GLN A 28 52.89 -2.45 -1.32
C GLN A 28 52.20 -2.14 0.02
N ASP A 29 52.43 -2.99 1.03
CA ASP A 29 52.00 -2.84 2.41
C ASP A 29 52.20 -1.42 2.98
N VAL A 30 51.14 -0.67 3.12
CA VAL A 30 51.12 0.57 3.90
C VAL A 30 50.44 0.28 5.24
N LYS A 31 51.22 0.23 6.31
CA LYS A 31 50.68 0.19 7.67
C LYS A 31 49.80 1.41 7.92
N SER A 32 48.57 1.12 8.28
CA SER A 32 47.59 2.15 8.73
C SER A 32 48.10 2.87 9.99
N PRO A 33 47.87 4.17 10.15
CA PRO A 33 48.19 4.89 11.36
C PRO A 33 47.32 4.44 12.54
N ASP A 34 47.91 4.34 13.70
CA ASP A 34 47.24 4.02 14.98
C ASP A 34 46.22 5.11 15.36
N ASN A 35 45.01 5.06 14.79
CA ASN A 35 43.89 5.89 15.21
C ASN A 35 43.17 5.20 16.36
N LYS A 36 43.47 5.61 17.58
CA LYS A 36 42.64 5.25 18.76
C LYS A 36 41.34 6.01 18.66
N ILE A 37 40.26 5.27 18.41
CA ILE A 37 38.89 5.80 18.47
C ILE A 37 38.43 5.69 19.94
N GLU A 38 38.18 6.84 20.59
CA GLU A 38 37.63 6.89 21.92
C GLU A 38 36.12 6.63 21.87
N SER A 39 35.64 5.61 22.58
CA SER A 39 34.21 5.30 22.70
C SER A 39 33.49 6.42 23.46
N LYS A 40 32.32 6.84 22.94
CA LYS A 40 31.41 7.75 23.63
C LYS A 40 30.46 6.96 24.51
N ALA A 41 29.85 7.59 25.53
CA ALA A 41 28.97 6.92 26.47
C ALA A 41 27.81 6.10 25.85
N GLY A 42 27.28 6.55 24.68
CA GLY A 42 26.26 5.81 23.95
C GLY A 42 26.76 4.50 23.33
N ASP A 43 27.99 4.53 22.83
CA ASP A 43 28.61 3.36 22.20
C ASP A 43 28.88 2.28 23.25
N GLN A 44 29.26 2.67 24.45
CA GLN A 44 29.55 1.77 25.54
C GLN A 44 28.29 1.04 26.03
N LYS A 45 27.16 1.73 26.15
CA LYS A 45 25.89 1.10 26.53
C LYS A 45 25.44 0.06 25.47
N PHE A 46 25.52 0.40 24.18
CA PHE A 46 25.20 -0.52 23.10
C PHE A 46 26.03 -1.81 23.20
N LEU A 47 27.35 -1.68 23.41
CA LEU A 47 28.25 -2.84 23.53
C LEU A 47 28.01 -3.62 24.85
N GLU A 48 27.65 -2.95 25.94
CA GLU A 48 27.30 -3.60 27.22
C GLU A 48 26.02 -4.43 27.03
N ASP A 49 24.97 -3.88 26.44
CA ASP A 49 23.72 -4.58 26.17
C ASP A 49 23.99 -5.79 25.22
N LEU A 50 24.71 -5.60 24.13
CA LEU A 50 25.06 -6.66 23.18
C LEU A 50 25.88 -7.78 23.82
N ASN A 51 26.82 -7.44 24.69
CA ASN A 51 27.68 -8.43 25.36
C ASN A 51 26.95 -9.15 26.50
N ALA A 52 25.98 -8.51 27.16
CA ALA A 52 25.22 -9.11 28.26
C ALA A 52 24.13 -10.07 27.75
N ASP A 53 23.38 -9.62 26.75
CA ASP A 53 22.12 -10.26 26.33
C ASP A 53 22.24 -10.89 24.92
N GLY A 54 23.37 -10.67 24.22
CA GLY A 54 23.52 -11.06 22.80
C GLY A 54 22.67 -10.26 21.85
N TYR A 55 22.09 -9.14 22.32
CA TYR A 55 21.15 -8.32 21.59
C TYR A 55 21.22 -6.86 22.03
N ALA A 56 21.20 -5.94 21.07
CA ALA A 56 21.14 -4.51 21.34
C ALA A 56 20.31 -3.78 20.26
N GLU A 57 19.61 -2.71 20.68
CA GLU A 57 18.86 -1.83 19.79
C GLU A 57 19.42 -0.41 19.82
N LEU A 58 19.44 0.25 18.65
CA LEU A 58 19.79 1.65 18.54
C LEU A 58 18.91 2.33 17.48
N GLY A 59 17.93 3.10 17.92
CA GLY A 59 16.88 3.61 17.06
C GLY A 59 16.05 2.47 16.48
N ARG A 60 15.90 2.43 15.17
CA ARG A 60 15.21 1.33 14.48
C ARG A 60 16.07 0.07 14.29
N TYR A 61 17.38 0.20 14.40
CA TYR A 61 18.31 -0.87 14.13
C TYR A 61 18.41 -1.85 15.28
N LYS A 62 18.58 -3.12 14.94
CA LYS A 62 18.80 -4.21 15.89
C LYS A 62 20.07 -4.95 15.53
N VAL A 63 20.86 -5.30 16.54
CA VAL A 63 22.03 -6.15 16.38
C VAL A 63 21.89 -7.35 17.28
N GLU A 64 21.96 -8.54 16.71
CA GLU A 64 21.79 -9.81 17.37
C GLU A 64 23.01 -10.71 17.15
N LYS A 65 23.54 -11.30 18.23
CA LYS A 65 24.61 -12.29 18.14
C LYS A 65 24.02 -13.63 17.70
N LEU A 66 24.37 -14.08 16.50
CA LEU A 66 23.92 -15.36 15.95
C LEU A 66 24.82 -16.53 16.40
N LYS A 67 26.13 -16.29 16.47
CA LYS A 67 27.17 -17.25 16.78
C LYS A 67 28.38 -16.52 17.37
N ASP A 68 29.41 -17.19 17.84
CA ASP A 68 30.48 -16.55 18.57
C ASP A 68 31.12 -15.41 17.84
N ASN A 69 31.30 -15.25 16.67
CA ASN A 69 31.90 -14.11 15.97
C ASN A 69 30.94 -13.44 14.98
N ILE A 70 29.71 -13.94 14.85
CA ILE A 70 28.76 -13.51 13.83
C ILE A 70 27.60 -12.76 14.49
N TYR A 71 27.36 -11.56 14.03
CA TYR A 71 26.28 -10.69 14.48
C TYR A 71 25.43 -10.28 13.28
N HIS A 72 24.12 -10.40 13.40
CA HIS A 72 23.15 -9.90 12.45
C HIS A 72 22.78 -8.46 12.76
N TRP A 73 22.88 -7.60 11.79
CA TRP A 73 22.41 -6.23 11.86
C TRP A 73 21.16 -6.08 11.01
N ASP A 74 20.00 -5.97 11.67
CA ASP A 74 18.67 -5.81 11.08
C ASP A 74 18.32 -4.32 11.03
N GLU A 75 17.76 -3.85 9.92
CA GLU A 75 17.29 -2.46 9.76
C GLU A 75 16.00 -2.15 10.56
N GLY A 76 15.41 -3.14 11.21
CA GLY A 76 14.36 -2.99 12.23
C GLY A 76 12.95 -2.80 11.71
N THR A 77 12.74 -2.38 10.51
CA THR A 77 11.40 -2.18 9.96
C THR A 77 11.00 -3.37 9.11
N ARG A 78 9.99 -4.09 9.57
CA ARG A 78 9.45 -5.27 8.88
C ARG A 78 8.07 -4.91 8.41
N SER A 79 7.93 -4.54 7.18
CA SER A 79 6.60 -4.36 6.64
C SER A 79 6.58 -4.58 5.14
N LEU A 80 5.65 -5.38 4.71
CA LEU A 80 5.19 -5.64 3.37
C LEU A 80 6.08 -6.53 2.49
N PRO A 81 5.53 -7.66 2.02
CA PRO A 81 6.03 -8.33 0.84
C PRO A 81 5.92 -7.36 -0.33
N GLY A 82 7.00 -7.26 -1.08
CA GLY A 82 7.03 -6.48 -2.31
C GLY A 82 7.89 -5.23 -2.29
N GLY A 83 8.58 -4.96 -1.17
CA GLY A 83 9.68 -3.99 -1.18
C GLY A 83 9.32 -2.57 -1.50
N ALA A 84 8.10 -2.13 -1.14
CA ALA A 84 7.80 -0.72 -1.25
C ALA A 84 8.59 0.04 -0.18
N THR A 85 9.34 1.04 -0.59
CA THR A 85 10.09 1.90 0.28
C THR A 85 9.24 3.07 0.73
N ASP A 86 9.54 3.67 1.87
CA ASP A 86 8.92 4.88 2.40
C ASP A 86 9.54 6.14 1.81
N GLY A 87 9.95 6.18 0.61
CA GLY A 87 10.59 7.35 -0.01
C GLY A 87 11.94 7.76 0.58
N GLU A 88 12.28 7.31 1.79
CA GLU A 88 13.61 7.48 2.39
C GLU A 88 14.52 6.27 2.21
N GLY A 89 14.07 5.29 1.44
CA GLY A 89 14.77 4.03 1.24
C GLY A 89 14.55 3.03 2.37
N ASN A 90 13.52 3.21 3.16
CA ASN A 90 13.23 2.30 4.26
C ASN A 90 12.05 1.42 3.91
N MET A 91 12.04 0.28 4.20
CA MET A 91 11.61 -0.30 4.63
C MET A 91 10.75 -1.28 4.82
N ASN A 92 10.02 -1.53 3.91
CA ASN A 92 9.06 -2.59 3.72
C ASN A 92 9.77 -3.94 3.43
N ASN A 93 11.02 -3.88 3.07
CA ASN A 93 11.88 -5.05 2.86
C ASN A 93 13.28 -4.79 3.45
N PRO A 94 13.44 -4.80 4.78
CA PRO A 94 14.73 -4.56 5.41
C PRO A 94 15.75 -5.61 4.97
N SER A 95 16.92 -5.14 4.59
CA SER A 95 18.05 -6.00 4.29
C SER A 95 18.76 -6.43 5.57
N SER A 96 19.36 -7.59 5.51
CA SER A 96 20.19 -8.13 6.57
C SER A 96 21.65 -7.87 6.28
N MET A 97 22.33 -7.23 7.21
CA MET A 97 23.76 -7.04 7.20
C MET A 97 24.39 -7.89 8.29
N TYR A 98 25.67 -8.27 8.14
CA TYR A 98 26.31 -9.10 9.15
C TYR A 98 27.70 -8.59 9.47
N PHE A 99 28.03 -8.55 10.76
CA PHE A 99 29.40 -8.39 11.21
C PHE A 99 30.01 -9.76 11.55
N ILE A 100 31.22 -10.01 11.03
CA ILE A 100 32.08 -11.11 11.47
C ILE A 100 33.27 -10.43 12.16
N VAL A 101 33.40 -10.65 13.49
CA VAL A 101 34.33 -9.90 14.33
C VAL A 101 35.47 -10.78 14.79
N ASP A 102 36.68 -10.57 14.25
CA ASP A 102 37.88 -11.27 14.58
C ASP A 102 38.86 -10.46 15.44
N GLU A 103 39.95 -11.11 15.91
CA GLU A 103 41.01 -10.40 16.64
C GLU A 103 41.67 -9.36 15.77
N ASP A 104 41.94 -9.67 14.49
CA ASP A 104 42.75 -8.86 13.57
C ASP A 104 41.92 -7.92 12.72
N GLY A 105 40.62 -8.08 12.63
CA GLY A 105 39.74 -7.24 11.80
C GLY A 105 38.26 -7.53 11.94
N VAL A 106 37.46 -6.78 11.21
CA VAL A 106 36.02 -6.96 11.12
C VAL A 106 35.60 -7.04 9.67
N ILE A 107 34.72 -7.97 9.37
CA ILE A 107 34.04 -8.05 8.07
C ILE A 107 32.60 -7.54 8.25
N LEU A 108 32.15 -6.69 7.33
CA LEU A 108 30.76 -6.30 7.16
C LEU A 108 30.23 -6.87 5.84
N VAL A 109 29.20 -7.68 5.93
CA VAL A 109 28.52 -8.23 4.76
C VAL A 109 27.32 -7.36 4.45
N ASP A 110 27.27 -6.85 3.23
CA ASP A 110 26.28 -5.93 2.67
C ASP A 110 26.14 -4.61 3.44
N LEU A 111 25.45 -3.65 2.82
CA LEU A 111 25.32 -2.26 3.28
C LEU A 111 23.87 -1.78 3.34
N GLY A 112 22.89 -2.68 3.40
CA GLY A 112 21.49 -2.37 3.60
C GLY A 112 20.89 -1.38 2.63
N ASN A 113 19.66 -0.94 2.93
CA ASN A 113 18.94 0.09 2.19
C ASN A 113 19.53 1.51 2.38
N GLY A 114 20.26 1.71 3.46
CA GLY A 114 20.69 3.05 3.87
C GLY A 114 19.56 3.87 4.52
N SER A 115 19.80 5.15 4.72
CA SER A 115 18.80 6.09 5.22
C SER A 115 19.19 7.53 4.85
N LYS A 116 18.20 8.40 4.70
CA LYS A 116 18.37 9.86 4.63
C LYS A 116 18.08 10.53 5.96
N ASP A 117 17.47 9.83 6.93
CA ASP A 117 17.23 10.37 8.28
C ASP A 117 18.55 10.56 9.03
N PRO A 118 18.88 11.79 9.48
CA PRO A 118 20.10 12.06 10.23
C PRO A 118 20.23 11.26 11.53
N ASN A 119 19.13 10.88 12.20
CA ASN A 119 19.16 10.08 13.41
C ASN A 119 19.50 8.62 13.08
N ASP A 120 18.92 8.07 12.02
CA ASP A 120 19.24 6.74 11.54
C ASP A 120 20.72 6.65 11.13
N LEU A 121 21.21 7.60 10.34
CA LEU A 121 22.60 7.66 9.95
C LEU A 121 23.54 7.77 11.15
N LYS A 122 23.17 8.57 12.15
CA LYS A 122 23.92 8.68 13.40
C LYS A 122 23.94 7.34 14.14
N ASN A 123 22.81 6.65 14.21
CA ASN A 123 22.67 5.35 14.86
C ASN A 123 23.46 4.28 14.09
N ALA A 124 23.35 4.21 12.76
CA ALA A 124 24.12 3.32 11.92
C ALA A 124 25.64 3.56 12.09
N LYS A 125 26.06 4.83 12.05
CA LYS A 125 27.47 5.21 12.31
C LYS A 125 27.93 4.75 13.69
N THR A 126 27.10 4.87 14.72
CA THR A 126 27.39 4.41 16.08
C THR A 126 27.53 2.89 16.13
N ILE A 127 26.66 2.15 15.44
CA ILE A 127 26.75 0.68 15.36
C ILE A 127 28.05 0.27 14.67
N VAL A 128 28.33 0.79 13.48
CA VAL A 128 29.57 0.46 12.74
C VAL A 128 30.79 0.75 13.61
N LYS A 129 30.85 1.92 14.23
CA LYS A 129 31.96 2.33 15.10
C LYS A 129 32.10 1.42 16.32
N SER A 130 30.99 1.01 16.92
CA SER A 130 31.00 0.12 18.10
C SER A 130 31.46 -1.28 17.74
N MET A 131 31.02 -1.82 16.61
CA MET A 131 31.37 -3.16 16.16
C MET A 131 32.81 -3.24 15.64
N VAL A 132 33.28 -2.21 14.95
CA VAL A 132 34.62 -2.17 14.34
C VAL A 132 35.69 -1.75 15.39
N GLY A 133 35.39 -0.79 16.23
CA GLY A 133 36.36 -0.24 17.19
C GLY A 133 37.54 0.38 16.49
N THR A 134 38.74 -0.11 16.84
CA THR A 134 40.03 0.32 16.22
C THR A 134 40.56 -0.67 15.18
N LYS A 135 39.82 -1.73 14.90
CA LYS A 135 40.22 -2.77 13.94
C LYS A 135 39.99 -2.29 12.48
N PRO A 136 40.72 -2.86 11.53
CA PRO A 136 40.44 -2.66 10.12
C PRO A 136 39.08 -3.30 9.76
N LEU A 137 38.40 -2.69 8.78
CA LEU A 137 37.12 -3.17 8.26
C LEU A 137 37.26 -3.58 6.80
N THR A 138 36.85 -4.80 6.49
CA THR A 138 36.63 -5.25 5.09
C THR A 138 35.13 -5.42 4.85
N ILE A 139 34.64 -4.98 3.69
CA ILE A 139 33.25 -5.10 3.29
C ILE A 139 33.15 -6.16 2.19
N LEU A 140 32.21 -7.10 2.34
CA LEU A 140 31.85 -8.09 1.33
C LEU A 140 30.44 -7.78 0.82
N LEU A 141 30.32 -7.45 -0.45
CA LEU A 141 29.03 -7.20 -1.10
C LEU A 141 28.59 -8.47 -1.83
N THR A 142 27.41 -8.96 -1.50
CA THR A 142 26.84 -10.16 -2.13
C THR A 142 26.39 -9.86 -3.56
N HIS A 143 25.88 -8.67 -3.84
CA HIS A 143 25.49 -8.19 -5.16
C HIS A 143 25.28 -6.66 -5.17
N ASN A 144 24.86 -6.10 -6.30
CA ASN A 144 24.84 -4.65 -6.52
C ASN A 144 23.46 -3.98 -6.38
N HIS A 145 22.45 -4.63 -5.87
CA HIS A 145 21.14 -4.02 -5.65
C HIS A 145 21.20 -2.91 -4.59
N GLY A 146 20.29 -1.92 -4.72
CA GLY A 146 20.29 -0.72 -3.90
C GLY A 146 20.11 -0.98 -2.41
N ASP A 147 19.37 -2.01 -2.04
CA ASP A 147 19.13 -2.48 -0.67
C ASP A 147 20.30 -3.30 -0.08
N HIS A 148 21.38 -3.53 -0.84
CA HIS A 148 22.63 -4.14 -0.39
C HIS A 148 23.84 -3.21 -0.47
N VAL A 149 23.67 -2.01 -1.08
CA VAL A 149 24.72 -1.00 -1.20
C VAL A 149 24.31 0.38 -0.67
N GLY A 150 23.16 0.51 -0.02
CA GLY A 150 22.53 1.77 0.33
C GLY A 150 23.38 2.68 1.23
N PHE A 151 24.06 2.16 2.23
CA PHE A 151 24.96 2.94 3.09
C PHE A 151 26.27 3.36 2.41
N ALA A 152 26.52 2.91 1.18
CA ALA A 152 27.64 3.41 0.38
C ALA A 152 27.36 4.78 -0.27
N SER A 153 26.13 5.25 -0.31
CA SER A 153 25.74 6.54 -0.88
C SER A 153 26.38 7.72 -0.13
N THR A 154 26.89 8.68 -0.87
CA THR A 154 27.67 9.81 -0.34
C THR A 154 26.87 11.08 -0.06
N ASP A 155 25.58 11.09 -0.38
CA ASP A 155 24.79 12.32 -0.32
C ASP A 155 24.43 12.76 1.10
N VAL A 156 24.71 11.90 2.09
CA VAL A 156 24.45 12.16 3.51
C VAL A 156 25.63 11.68 4.35
N SER A 157 25.72 12.06 5.62
CA SER A 157 26.86 11.78 6.50
C SER A 157 27.33 10.33 6.42
N ASN A 158 28.57 10.13 5.97
CA ASN A 158 29.18 8.82 5.78
C ASN A 158 29.30 8.08 7.11
N ILE A 159 28.67 6.91 7.21
CA ILE A 159 28.72 6.08 8.42
C ILE A 159 30.10 5.46 8.67
N PHE A 160 30.99 5.51 7.70
CA PHE A 160 32.36 4.94 7.74
C PHE A 160 33.46 5.97 8.06
N ASP A 161 33.12 7.26 8.26
CA ASP A 161 34.15 8.32 8.50
C ASP A 161 35.11 8.05 9.67
N ASP A 162 34.64 7.33 10.67
CA ASP A 162 35.38 7.09 11.91
C ASP A 162 35.99 5.67 11.99
N VAL A 163 35.99 4.91 10.91
CA VAL A 163 36.54 3.55 10.84
C VAL A 163 37.51 3.41 9.65
N ASN A 164 38.45 2.48 9.78
CA ASN A 164 39.42 2.19 8.73
C ASN A 164 38.85 1.11 7.79
N VAL A 165 38.16 1.50 6.71
CA VAL A 165 37.80 0.57 5.65
C VAL A 165 39.05 0.24 4.82
N GLU A 166 39.44 -1.02 4.80
CA GLU A 166 40.60 -1.47 4.02
C GLU A 166 40.23 -1.83 2.59
N LYS A 167 39.23 -2.70 2.43
CA LYS A 167 38.80 -3.20 1.13
C LYS A 167 37.29 -3.38 1.08
N VAL A 168 36.74 -3.28 -0.14
CA VAL A 168 35.34 -3.61 -0.46
C VAL A 168 35.36 -4.58 -1.64
N TYR A 169 34.91 -5.79 -1.43
CA TYR A 169 34.86 -6.85 -2.43
C TYR A 169 33.48 -6.93 -3.05
N ILE A 170 33.43 -7.10 -4.37
CA ILE A 170 32.21 -7.31 -5.16
C ILE A 170 32.55 -8.20 -6.35
N SER A 171 31.58 -8.93 -6.90
CA SER A 171 31.78 -9.67 -8.14
C SER A 171 32.19 -8.75 -9.31
N THR A 172 33.13 -9.23 -10.12
CA THR A 172 33.49 -8.55 -11.36
C THR A 172 32.29 -8.29 -12.27
N LEU A 173 31.31 -9.18 -12.29
CA LEU A 173 30.09 -9.08 -13.11
C LEU A 173 29.12 -8.02 -12.59
N ASP A 174 29.06 -7.82 -11.28
CA ASP A 174 28.22 -6.79 -10.66
C ASP A 174 28.92 -5.43 -10.51
N TYR A 175 30.23 -5.34 -10.76
CA TYR A 175 30.97 -4.10 -10.69
C TYR A 175 30.80 -3.26 -11.98
N ASN A 176 29.56 -3.02 -12.35
CA ASN A 176 29.14 -2.21 -13.49
C ASN A 176 29.16 -0.70 -13.17
N ASP A 177 28.75 0.14 -14.10
CA ASP A 177 28.79 1.60 -13.93
C ASP A 177 27.81 2.11 -12.87
N ASP A 178 26.68 1.44 -12.67
CA ASP A 178 25.72 1.78 -11.59
C ASP A 178 26.30 1.42 -10.21
N ALA A 179 26.91 0.25 -10.08
CA ALA A 179 27.62 -0.12 -8.86
C ALA A 179 28.78 0.85 -8.54
N LYS A 180 29.58 1.23 -9.52
CA LYS A 180 30.67 2.22 -9.32
C LYS A 180 30.13 3.56 -8.84
N LYS A 181 28.95 3.96 -9.28
CA LYS A 181 28.31 5.18 -8.86
C LYS A 181 27.78 5.06 -7.43
N ALA A 182 27.08 3.97 -7.09
CA ALA A 182 26.60 3.71 -5.74
C ALA A 182 27.76 3.63 -4.74
N LEU A 183 28.86 2.99 -5.13
CA LEU A 183 30.08 2.77 -4.31
C LEU A 183 31.13 3.87 -4.44
N LYS A 184 30.75 5.04 -4.96
CA LYS A 184 31.69 6.11 -5.34
C LYS A 184 32.69 6.47 -4.23
N GLN A 185 32.31 6.52 -2.98
CA GLN A 185 33.21 6.83 -1.88
C GLN A 185 34.37 5.84 -1.77
N PHE A 186 34.11 4.55 -2.01
CA PHE A 186 35.14 3.51 -1.97
C PHE A 186 35.95 3.46 -3.26
N VAL A 187 35.33 3.77 -4.39
CA VAL A 187 36.02 3.94 -5.69
C VAL A 187 37.04 5.09 -5.62
N ASP A 188 36.59 6.26 -5.15
CA ASP A 188 37.42 7.45 -5.00
C ASP A 188 38.58 7.24 -4.00
N ALA A 189 38.34 6.42 -2.97
CA ALA A 189 39.34 6.07 -1.96
C ALA A 189 40.29 4.92 -2.40
N ASN A 190 40.10 4.36 -3.60
CA ASN A 190 40.82 3.19 -4.10
C ASN A 190 40.74 1.95 -3.22
N LYS A 191 39.53 1.70 -2.67
CA LYS A 191 39.26 0.58 -1.74
C LYS A 191 38.60 -0.62 -2.41
N MET A 192 38.12 -0.49 -3.64
CA MET A 192 37.42 -1.55 -4.36
C MET A 192 38.37 -2.68 -4.78
N ALA A 193 37.86 -3.89 -4.67
CA ALA A 193 38.43 -5.11 -5.21
C ALA A 193 37.34 -5.97 -5.86
N THR A 194 37.63 -6.61 -6.96
CA THR A 194 36.70 -7.50 -7.65
C THR A 194 37.11 -8.96 -7.50
N VAL A 195 36.10 -9.85 -7.45
CA VAL A 195 36.31 -11.31 -7.39
C VAL A 195 35.54 -12.01 -8.52
N ASN A 196 36.01 -13.18 -8.88
CA ASN A 196 35.44 -14.06 -9.89
C ASN A 196 34.97 -15.39 -9.27
N ASP A 197 34.25 -16.21 -10.04
CA ASP A 197 33.86 -17.54 -9.61
C ASP A 197 35.06 -18.40 -9.25
N GLY A 198 35.07 -18.96 -8.07
CA GLY A 198 36.12 -19.81 -7.52
C GLY A 198 37.33 -19.06 -6.91
N ASP A 199 37.32 -17.73 -6.88
CA ASP A 199 38.40 -16.97 -6.23
C ASP A 199 38.43 -17.24 -4.72
N LYS A 200 39.61 -17.30 -4.15
CA LYS A 200 39.90 -17.46 -2.74
C LYS A 200 40.70 -16.30 -2.23
N VAL A 201 40.24 -15.62 -1.24
CA VAL A 201 40.88 -14.43 -0.68
C VAL A 201 41.13 -14.66 0.81
N ILE A 202 42.35 -14.36 1.25
CA ILE A 202 42.69 -14.37 2.68
C ILE A 202 42.37 -12.97 3.25
N ILE A 203 41.46 -12.93 4.22
CA ILE A 203 41.09 -11.69 4.92
C ILE A 203 41.28 -11.96 6.40
N TYR A 204 42.10 -11.15 7.07
CA TYR A 204 42.45 -11.29 8.48
C TYR A 204 42.88 -12.72 8.88
N GLY A 205 43.65 -13.39 7.99
CA GLY A 205 44.14 -14.74 8.21
C GLY A 205 43.18 -15.88 7.87
N HIS A 206 41.96 -15.60 7.47
CA HIS A 206 40.93 -16.56 7.13
C HIS A 206 40.62 -16.59 5.63
N GLU A 207 40.41 -17.81 5.08
CA GLU A 207 40.09 -17.98 3.65
C GLU A 207 38.58 -17.83 3.40
N TYR A 208 38.25 -16.94 2.47
CA TYR A 208 36.92 -16.74 1.90
C TYR A 208 36.90 -17.22 0.46
N GLU A 209 36.04 -18.19 0.15
CA GLU A 209 35.87 -18.73 -1.19
C GLU A 209 34.61 -18.17 -1.83
N PHE A 210 34.76 -17.53 -2.99
CA PHE A 210 33.70 -16.84 -3.71
C PHE A 210 33.15 -17.72 -4.84
N THR A 211 31.85 -17.85 -4.89
CA THR A 211 31.11 -18.57 -5.93
C THR A 211 30.10 -17.64 -6.57
N VAL A 212 30.15 -17.47 -7.89
CA VAL A 212 29.15 -16.71 -8.64
C VAL A 212 27.94 -17.60 -8.95
N VAL A 213 26.75 -17.07 -8.64
CA VAL A 213 25.45 -17.67 -8.99
C VAL A 213 24.63 -16.64 -9.75
N SER A 214 24.74 -16.64 -11.08
CA SER A 214 24.10 -15.63 -11.97
C SER A 214 22.59 -15.89 -12.14
N ALA A 215 21.83 -15.75 -11.05
CA ALA A 215 20.39 -15.99 -11.06
C ALA A 215 19.61 -14.78 -10.55
N HIS A 216 20.05 -14.15 -9.45
CA HIS A 216 19.41 -12.95 -8.89
C HIS A 216 19.97 -11.68 -9.55
N THR A 217 21.29 -11.52 -9.57
CA THR A 217 22.01 -10.61 -10.46
C THR A 217 23.04 -11.38 -11.29
N GLU A 218 23.69 -10.71 -12.25
CA GLU A 218 24.71 -11.34 -13.07
C GLU A 218 25.88 -11.85 -12.22
N GLY A 219 26.21 -11.11 -11.16
CA GLY A 219 27.35 -11.34 -10.31
C GLY A 219 27.02 -11.71 -8.87
N SER A 220 25.81 -12.18 -8.56
CA SER A 220 25.44 -12.58 -7.21
C SER A 220 26.43 -13.59 -6.64
N LEU A 221 26.95 -13.29 -5.44
CA LEU A 221 27.96 -14.10 -4.76
C LEU A 221 27.34 -14.97 -3.66
N MET A 222 27.77 -16.22 -3.63
CA MET A 222 27.74 -17.08 -2.48
C MET A 222 29.16 -17.20 -1.94
N ILE A 223 29.38 -16.93 -0.64
CA ILE A 223 30.71 -16.85 -0.04
C ILE A 223 30.82 -17.86 1.10
N LYS A 224 31.78 -18.76 1.00
CA LYS A 224 32.06 -19.74 2.04
C LYS A 224 33.12 -19.19 3.00
N ASP A 225 32.79 -19.20 4.28
CA ASP A 225 33.68 -18.96 5.40
C ASP A 225 33.75 -20.23 6.26
N ALA A 226 34.77 -21.03 6.02
CA ALA A 226 34.93 -22.29 6.74
C ALA A 226 35.36 -22.11 8.20
N THR A 227 36.08 -21.04 8.50
CA THR A 227 36.60 -20.75 9.86
C THR A 227 35.45 -20.41 10.81
N HIS A 228 34.55 -19.51 10.43
CA HIS A 228 33.41 -19.11 11.26
C HIS A 228 32.19 -20.00 11.02
N LYS A 229 32.31 -21.00 10.14
CA LYS A 229 31.22 -21.88 9.74
C LYS A 229 30.01 -21.10 9.27
N ALA A 230 30.22 -20.25 8.27
CA ALA A 230 29.20 -19.43 7.65
C ALA A 230 29.14 -19.68 6.15
N LEU A 231 27.94 -19.60 5.61
CA LEU A 231 27.66 -19.54 4.18
C LEU A 231 26.88 -18.26 3.92
N ILE A 232 27.51 -17.27 3.33
CA ILE A 232 26.90 -15.99 2.96
C ILE A 232 26.25 -16.20 1.61
N THR A 233 24.96 -15.90 1.48
CA THR A 233 24.18 -16.24 0.28
C THR A 233 23.48 -15.02 -0.34
N GLY A 234 23.45 -13.88 0.33
CA GLY A 234 22.70 -12.72 -0.13
C GLY A 234 21.26 -13.09 -0.50
N ASP A 235 20.78 -12.60 -1.60
CA ASP A 235 19.42 -12.85 -2.10
C ASP A 235 19.30 -14.11 -2.96
N THR A 236 20.40 -14.81 -3.21
CA THR A 236 20.37 -16.00 -4.03
C THR A 236 19.71 -17.17 -3.31
N PHE A 237 20.01 -17.35 -2.01
CA PHE A 237 19.47 -18.44 -1.19
C PHE A 237 19.28 -18.01 0.27
N GLY A 238 18.47 -18.76 1.00
CA GLY A 238 18.35 -18.64 2.45
C GLY A 238 17.34 -17.56 2.89
N SER A 239 16.75 -16.81 1.99
CA SER A 239 15.60 -15.93 2.26
C SER A 239 14.29 -16.68 2.03
N GLY A 240 13.18 -16.19 2.58
CA GLY A 240 11.85 -16.78 2.37
C GLY A 240 11.37 -16.64 0.92
N PHE A 241 11.82 -15.57 0.27
CA PHE A 241 11.55 -15.31 -1.15
C PHE A 241 12.87 -15.36 -1.92
N ILE A 242 12.92 -16.15 -2.97
CA ILE A 242 14.05 -16.24 -3.89
C ILE A 242 13.64 -15.57 -5.20
N TRP A 243 14.41 -14.59 -5.63
CA TRP A 243 14.14 -13.83 -6.83
C TRP A 243 15.15 -14.17 -7.91
N ALA A 244 14.73 -14.95 -8.89
CA ALA A 244 15.54 -15.24 -10.07
C ALA A 244 15.23 -14.18 -11.15
N LEU A 245 15.97 -13.07 -11.12
CA LEU A 245 15.70 -11.88 -11.94
C LEU A 245 16.59 -11.80 -13.18
N PHE A 246 17.78 -12.47 -13.16
CA PHE A 246 18.75 -12.35 -14.22
C PHE A 246 18.61 -13.53 -15.21
N GLU A 247 18.41 -13.19 -16.49
CA GLU A 247 18.44 -14.17 -17.56
C GLU A 247 19.91 -14.43 -17.94
N THR A 248 20.37 -15.66 -17.72
CA THR A 248 21.69 -16.12 -18.20
C THR A 248 21.74 -16.14 -19.72
N ASN A 249 22.92 -16.34 -20.30
CA ASN A 249 23.09 -16.45 -21.75
C ASN A 249 22.20 -17.52 -22.41
N ASN A 250 21.65 -18.45 -21.62
CA ASN A 250 20.70 -19.46 -22.05
C ASN A 250 19.23 -19.04 -21.78
N GLY A 251 19.00 -17.82 -21.30
CA GLY A 251 17.67 -17.30 -20.98
C GLY A 251 16.92 -18.08 -19.89
N ASN A 252 17.67 -18.76 -18.99
CA ASN A 252 17.07 -19.60 -17.96
C ASN A 252 17.76 -19.41 -16.59
N PRO A 253 17.24 -18.50 -15.75
CA PRO A 253 17.78 -18.27 -14.41
C PRO A 253 17.65 -19.50 -13.49
N LEU A 254 16.72 -20.41 -13.76
CA LEU A 254 16.59 -21.66 -13.00
C LEU A 254 17.77 -22.60 -13.19
N ALA A 255 18.37 -22.63 -14.37
CA ALA A 255 19.57 -23.43 -14.60
C ALA A 255 20.72 -22.91 -13.72
N ALA A 256 20.93 -21.60 -13.65
CA ALA A 256 21.94 -20.98 -12.78
C ALA A 256 21.64 -21.24 -11.28
N LEU A 257 20.38 -21.13 -10.85
CA LEU A 257 19.99 -21.50 -9.49
C LEU A 257 20.28 -22.98 -9.20
N ASN A 258 19.98 -23.88 -10.13
CA ASN A 258 20.24 -25.31 -9.97
C ASN A 258 21.73 -25.61 -9.82
N GLU A 259 22.58 -24.98 -10.61
CA GLU A 259 24.04 -25.07 -10.49
C GLU A 259 24.53 -24.53 -9.14
N GLY A 260 24.01 -23.36 -8.73
CA GLY A 260 24.29 -22.75 -7.43
C GLY A 260 23.88 -23.65 -6.26
N LEU A 261 22.74 -24.34 -6.36
CA LEU A 261 22.29 -25.30 -5.34
C LEU A 261 23.21 -26.55 -5.24
N VAL A 262 23.76 -26.99 -6.35
CA VAL A 262 24.78 -28.08 -6.32
C VAL A 262 26.00 -27.62 -5.53
N LYS A 263 26.50 -26.43 -5.81
CA LYS A 263 27.64 -25.81 -5.10
C LYS A 263 27.31 -25.56 -3.62
N ALA A 264 26.14 -24.99 -3.30
CA ALA A 264 25.71 -24.73 -1.93
C ALA A 264 25.62 -26.03 -1.09
N ARG A 265 25.05 -27.10 -1.64
CA ARG A 265 25.01 -28.39 -0.96
C ARG A 265 26.37 -29.00 -0.75
N ALA A 266 27.29 -28.83 -1.68
CA ALA A 266 28.68 -29.24 -1.51
C ALA A 266 29.34 -28.52 -0.32
N VAL A 267 29.20 -27.18 -0.24
CA VAL A 267 29.69 -26.40 0.90
C VAL A 267 29.04 -26.85 2.21
N MET A 268 27.72 -27.03 2.25
CA MET A 268 27.01 -27.49 3.47
C MET A 268 27.39 -28.92 3.88
N ASN A 269 27.83 -29.76 2.97
CA ASN A 269 28.38 -31.06 3.32
C ASN A 269 29.80 -30.97 3.91
N GLU A 270 30.59 -29.96 3.51
CA GLU A 270 31.89 -29.70 4.07
C GLU A 270 31.81 -29.05 5.47
N ILE A 271 30.84 -28.16 5.67
CA ILE A 271 30.58 -27.44 6.92
C ILE A 271 29.13 -27.63 7.36
N PRO A 272 28.72 -28.78 7.84
CA PRO A 272 27.30 -29.11 8.05
C PRO A 272 26.57 -28.23 9.09
N ASP A 273 27.33 -27.61 9.99
CA ASP A 273 26.83 -26.65 11.00
C ASP A 273 27.07 -25.18 10.61
N ALA A 274 27.21 -24.90 9.32
CA ALA A 274 27.31 -23.53 8.84
C ALA A 274 26.02 -22.78 9.06
N THR A 275 26.16 -21.54 9.56
CA THR A 275 25.07 -20.58 9.62
C THR A 275 24.89 -19.94 8.26
N ILE A 276 23.65 -19.93 7.74
CA ILE A 276 23.33 -19.27 6.46
C ILE A 276 23.06 -17.79 6.72
N LEU A 277 23.83 -16.93 6.06
CA LEU A 277 23.74 -15.48 6.14
C LEU A 277 23.06 -14.96 4.87
N ALA A 278 21.73 -14.91 4.89
CA ALA A 278 20.90 -14.50 3.76
C ALA A 278 20.64 -12.99 3.76
N GLY A 279 20.37 -12.41 2.59
CA GLY A 279 20.13 -10.97 2.40
C GLY A 279 18.89 -10.44 3.10
N HIS A 280 17.89 -11.30 3.34
CA HIS A 280 16.64 -10.95 4.03
C HIS A 280 16.28 -12.00 5.08
N ARG A 281 17.07 -12.08 6.15
CA ARG A 281 16.93 -13.07 7.21
C ARG A 281 15.55 -13.04 7.88
N TRP A 282 14.88 -11.90 7.97
CA TRP A 282 13.53 -11.77 8.53
C TRP A 282 12.49 -12.65 7.79
N GLN A 283 12.73 -12.99 6.52
CA GLN A 283 11.86 -13.88 5.74
C GLN A 283 11.97 -15.36 6.14
N GLN A 284 12.88 -15.70 7.06
CA GLN A 284 13.08 -17.06 7.56
C GLN A 284 12.25 -17.38 8.82
N PHE A 285 11.33 -16.50 9.22
CA PHE A 285 10.51 -16.72 10.40
C PHE A 285 9.56 -17.92 10.22
N ASP A 286 9.52 -18.77 11.25
CA ASP A 286 8.55 -19.84 11.37
C ASP A 286 7.18 -19.27 11.79
N ALA A 287 6.12 -19.62 11.07
CA ALA A 287 4.76 -19.21 11.42
C ALA A 287 4.31 -19.71 12.81
N SER A 288 4.88 -20.86 13.27
CA SER A 288 4.63 -21.41 14.61
C SER A 288 5.47 -20.75 15.73
N ASN A 289 6.57 -20.08 15.38
CA ASN A 289 7.45 -19.36 16.31
C ASN A 289 8.00 -18.07 15.71
N PRO A 290 7.17 -17.03 15.66
CA PRO A 290 7.45 -15.78 14.97
C PRO A 290 8.62 -14.97 15.53
N GLU A 291 9.01 -15.23 16.74
CA GLU A 291 10.13 -14.53 17.38
C GLU A 291 11.49 -15.11 17.04
N ARG A 292 11.52 -16.26 16.36
CA ARG A 292 12.75 -16.90 15.93
C ARG A 292 12.72 -17.24 14.44
N PRO A 293 13.76 -16.84 13.69
CA PRO A 293 13.91 -17.31 12.32
C PRO A 293 14.12 -18.83 12.32
N ASN A 294 13.60 -19.51 11.29
CA ASN A 294 13.94 -20.90 11.04
C ASN A 294 15.45 -21.03 10.85
N GLU A 295 16.07 -21.94 11.58
CA GLU A 295 17.45 -22.32 11.30
C GLU A 295 17.50 -23.09 9.99
N MET A 296 18.01 -22.47 8.94
CA MET A 296 18.21 -23.14 7.68
C MET A 296 19.37 -24.10 7.76
N THR A 297 19.13 -25.32 7.28
CA THR A 297 20.10 -26.40 7.23
C THR A 297 20.31 -26.86 5.78
N ILE A 298 21.12 -27.90 5.58
CA ILE A 298 21.25 -28.58 4.27
C ILE A 298 19.88 -29.02 3.72
N GLN A 299 18.90 -29.27 4.59
CA GLN A 299 17.54 -29.64 4.14
C GLN A 299 16.89 -28.55 3.30
N TYR A 300 17.06 -27.28 3.65
CA TYR A 300 16.59 -26.16 2.81
C TYR A 300 17.11 -26.26 1.37
N PHE A 301 18.43 -26.49 1.20
CA PHE A 301 19.02 -26.63 -0.14
C PHE A 301 18.57 -27.90 -0.86
N ASN A 302 18.29 -28.99 -0.14
CA ASN A 302 17.74 -30.21 -0.73
C ASN A 302 16.32 -29.99 -1.23
N ASP A 303 15.48 -29.32 -0.43
CA ASP A 303 14.10 -28.99 -0.80
C ASP A 303 14.06 -28.03 -2.00
N MET A 304 14.90 -26.98 -1.98
CA MET A 304 15.03 -26.08 -3.13
C MET A 304 15.52 -26.80 -4.40
N ALA A 305 16.50 -27.70 -4.27
CA ALA A 305 16.98 -28.46 -5.41
C ALA A 305 15.88 -29.35 -6.00
N GLN A 306 15.04 -29.95 -5.17
CA GLN A 306 13.90 -30.72 -5.63
C GLN A 306 12.89 -29.84 -6.38
N VAL A 307 12.58 -28.67 -5.84
CA VAL A 307 11.66 -27.68 -6.48
C VAL A 307 12.21 -27.23 -7.83
N ILE A 308 13.44 -26.74 -7.87
CA ILE A 308 14.06 -26.21 -9.10
C ILE A 308 14.26 -27.31 -10.15
N SER A 309 14.73 -28.50 -9.74
CA SER A 309 14.84 -29.63 -10.65
C SER A 309 13.47 -30.04 -11.21
N GLY A 310 12.45 -30.08 -10.36
CA GLY A 310 11.08 -30.36 -10.77
C GLY A 310 10.54 -29.34 -11.77
N LEU A 311 10.89 -28.05 -11.62
CA LEU A 311 10.52 -27.01 -12.59
C LEU A 311 11.22 -27.20 -13.93
N LEU A 312 12.53 -27.46 -13.90
CA LEU A 312 13.33 -27.67 -15.11
C LEU A 312 12.85 -28.87 -15.92
N ASN A 313 12.35 -29.91 -15.26
CA ASN A 313 11.82 -31.09 -15.92
C ASN A 313 10.29 -31.10 -16.07
N GLY A 314 9.59 -30.07 -15.62
CA GLY A 314 8.14 -29.89 -15.76
C GLY A 314 7.29 -30.73 -14.80
N THR A 315 7.87 -31.26 -13.72
CA THR A 315 7.15 -32.07 -12.71
C THR A 315 6.71 -31.26 -11.48
N THR A 316 7.31 -30.09 -11.22
CA THR A 316 6.90 -29.18 -10.14
C THR A 316 5.78 -28.26 -10.62
N ILE A 317 4.76 -28.16 -9.78
CA ILE A 317 3.58 -27.32 -10.01
C ILE A 317 3.89 -25.90 -9.58
N THR A 318 3.48 -24.93 -10.39
CA THR A 318 3.68 -23.51 -10.14
C THR A 318 2.34 -22.80 -10.09
N LYS A 319 2.26 -21.68 -9.36
CA LYS A 319 1.12 -20.77 -9.41
C LYS A 319 1.60 -19.34 -9.67
N PRO A 320 0.78 -18.50 -10.33
CA PRO A 320 1.07 -17.08 -10.40
C PRO A 320 1.23 -16.49 -9.00
N TYR A 321 2.20 -15.59 -8.86
CA TYR A 321 2.38 -14.85 -7.62
C TYR A 321 1.59 -13.55 -7.67
N ASP A 322 0.37 -13.58 -7.16
CA ASP A 322 -0.63 -12.53 -7.31
C ASP A 322 -0.39 -11.26 -6.47
N VAL A 323 0.65 -11.24 -5.65
CA VAL A 323 0.89 -10.15 -4.68
C VAL A 323 1.78 -9.04 -5.24
N VAL A 324 2.36 -9.24 -6.43
CA VAL A 324 3.35 -8.28 -6.96
C VAL A 324 2.97 -7.82 -8.34
N THR A 325 2.38 -6.66 -8.38
CA THR A 325 1.85 -6.04 -9.59
C THR A 325 2.93 -5.68 -10.64
N TRP A 326 4.16 -5.44 -10.21
CA TRP A 326 5.28 -5.12 -11.10
C TRP A 326 5.97 -6.34 -11.76
N ALA A 327 5.57 -7.57 -11.37
CA ALA A 327 6.07 -8.79 -11.99
C ALA A 327 4.91 -9.76 -12.26
N PRO A 328 4.01 -9.43 -13.22
CA PRO A 328 2.79 -10.20 -13.47
C PRO A 328 3.06 -11.64 -13.94
N ASP A 329 4.22 -11.89 -14.53
CA ASP A 329 4.64 -13.22 -14.98
C ASP A 329 5.40 -14.02 -13.87
N ALA A 330 5.48 -13.47 -12.66
CA ALA A 330 6.14 -14.15 -11.56
C ALA A 330 5.31 -15.32 -11.06
N ILE A 331 5.99 -16.40 -10.66
CA ILE A 331 5.36 -17.60 -10.11
C ILE A 331 5.88 -17.85 -8.69
N GLU A 332 4.99 -18.23 -7.81
CA GLU A 332 5.35 -18.69 -6.47
C GLU A 332 5.60 -20.18 -6.52
N LEU A 333 6.73 -20.60 -5.96
CA LEU A 333 7.07 -21.99 -5.72
C LEU A 333 7.08 -22.22 -4.23
N SER A 334 6.42 -23.23 -3.78
CA SER A 334 6.43 -23.61 -2.38
C SER A 334 6.69 -25.11 -2.24
N SER A 335 7.69 -25.45 -1.44
CA SER A 335 7.96 -26.83 -1.00
C SER A 335 8.60 -26.72 0.37
N ASN A 336 8.02 -27.38 1.39
CA ASN A 336 8.58 -27.54 2.75
C ASN A 336 9.29 -26.29 3.32
N GLY A 337 8.76 -25.10 3.12
CA GLY A 337 9.33 -23.83 3.57
C GLY A 337 10.30 -23.17 2.59
N ALA A 338 10.72 -23.80 1.51
CA ALA A 338 11.46 -23.15 0.44
C ALA A 338 10.49 -22.45 -0.52
N LYS A 339 10.65 -21.14 -0.72
CA LYS A 339 9.85 -20.37 -1.67
C LYS A 339 10.79 -19.72 -2.67
N ALA A 340 10.42 -19.79 -3.94
CA ALA A 340 11.14 -19.09 -5.00
C ALA A 340 10.15 -18.30 -5.84
N LYS A 341 10.47 -17.06 -6.12
CA LYS A 341 9.81 -16.24 -7.13
C LYS A 341 10.68 -16.26 -8.37
N ILE A 342 10.06 -16.54 -9.51
CA ILE A 342 10.75 -16.61 -10.78
C ILE A 342 10.03 -15.69 -11.75
N ASP A 343 10.76 -14.73 -12.28
CA ASP A 343 10.27 -13.82 -13.29
C ASP A 343 10.27 -14.52 -14.64
N THR A 344 9.18 -14.38 -15.41
CA THR A 344 9.03 -14.81 -16.80
C THR A 344 9.20 -16.32 -17.13
N LEU A 345 8.21 -17.16 -16.79
CA LEU A 345 8.15 -18.55 -17.32
C LEU A 345 6.73 -18.99 -17.69
N PRO A 346 6.13 -18.45 -18.78
CA PRO A 346 4.75 -18.75 -19.19
C PRO A 346 4.41 -20.24 -19.28
N LYS A 347 5.37 -21.07 -19.68
CA LYS A 347 5.19 -22.54 -19.79
C LYS A 347 4.89 -23.22 -18.45
N TYR A 348 5.29 -22.64 -17.33
CA TYR A 348 5.04 -23.17 -15.99
C TYR A 348 3.72 -22.64 -15.40
N VAL A 349 3.26 -21.49 -15.81
CA VAL A 349 1.91 -20.98 -15.51
C VAL A 349 0.85 -21.90 -16.10
N GLU A 350 1.04 -22.42 -17.31
CA GLU A 350 0.16 -23.42 -17.93
C GLU A 350 0.12 -24.74 -17.13
N ALA A 351 1.25 -25.21 -16.65
CA ALA A 351 1.30 -26.41 -15.81
C ALA A 351 0.54 -26.22 -14.49
N TYR A 352 0.62 -25.03 -13.91
CA TYR A 352 -0.14 -24.69 -12.72
C TYR A 352 -1.65 -24.60 -13.00
N LYS A 353 -2.09 -23.92 -14.07
CA LYS A 353 -3.52 -23.86 -14.45
C LYS A 353 -4.15 -25.24 -14.55
N LYS A 354 -3.42 -26.22 -15.03
CA LYS A 354 -3.88 -27.63 -15.09
C LYS A 354 -3.94 -28.32 -13.74
N SER A 355 -3.10 -27.92 -12.80
CA SER A 355 -3.00 -28.58 -11.49
C SER A 355 -3.89 -27.97 -10.43
N VAL A 356 -4.23 -26.69 -10.54
CA VAL A 356 -5.22 -26.04 -9.66
C VAL A 356 -6.59 -26.70 -9.77
N THR A 357 -6.92 -27.25 -10.94
CA THR A 357 -8.13 -28.08 -11.10
C THR A 357 -8.07 -29.38 -10.30
N ASN A 358 -6.91 -29.77 -9.75
CA ASN A 358 -6.71 -30.93 -8.91
C ASN A 358 -6.40 -30.59 -7.43
N MET A 359 -6.31 -29.30 -7.06
CA MET A 359 -6.16 -28.91 -5.65
C MET A 359 -7.49 -29.14 -4.92
N GLN A 360 -7.56 -30.25 -4.18
CA GLN A 360 -8.75 -30.74 -3.49
C GLN A 360 -9.02 -30.05 -2.16
N GLU A 361 -8.36 -28.93 -1.86
CA GLU A 361 -8.51 -28.22 -0.58
C GLU A 361 -9.77 -27.37 -0.53
N ALA A 362 -10.18 -26.84 -1.68
CA ALA A 362 -11.42 -26.08 -1.84
C ALA A 362 -11.93 -26.15 -3.29
N PHE A 363 -13.24 -26.05 -3.45
CA PHE A 363 -13.83 -25.62 -4.72
C PHE A 363 -13.68 -24.10 -4.80
N VAL A 364 -13.16 -23.56 -5.92
CA VAL A 364 -12.96 -22.12 -6.12
C VAL A 364 -13.82 -21.62 -7.27
N TYR A 365 -14.59 -20.59 -7.00
CA TYR A 365 -15.29 -19.82 -8.03
C TYR A 365 -14.67 -18.43 -8.13
N SER A 366 -14.30 -18.02 -9.33
CA SER A 366 -13.66 -16.73 -9.60
C SER A 366 -14.44 -15.94 -10.65
N ALA A 367 -14.64 -14.65 -10.41
CA ALA A 367 -15.23 -13.74 -11.39
C ALA A 367 -14.30 -13.47 -12.58
N SER A 368 -12.97 -13.60 -12.43
CA SER A 368 -11.99 -13.38 -13.50
C SER A 368 -12.24 -14.29 -14.71
N ASP A 369 -12.75 -15.50 -14.48
CA ASP A 369 -13.07 -16.44 -15.58
C ASP A 369 -14.14 -15.91 -16.53
N LYS A 370 -15.03 -15.01 -16.05
CA LYS A 370 -16.08 -14.39 -16.86
C LYS A 370 -15.64 -13.12 -17.56
N LEU A 371 -14.76 -12.35 -16.91
CA LEU A 371 -14.35 -11.04 -17.41
C LEU A 371 -13.29 -11.14 -18.51
N SER A 372 -12.76 -12.34 -18.76
CA SER A 372 -11.70 -12.60 -19.74
C SER A 372 -10.46 -11.72 -19.52
N ILE A 373 -10.18 -11.39 -18.26
CA ILE A 373 -9.00 -10.64 -17.82
C ILE A 373 -8.23 -11.55 -16.87
N ASP A 374 -6.97 -11.81 -17.18
CA ASP A 374 -6.08 -12.56 -16.32
C ASP A 374 -5.77 -11.73 -15.06
N SER A 375 -6.14 -12.22 -13.89
CA SER A 375 -5.86 -11.64 -12.56
C SER A 375 -6.49 -10.26 -12.26
N ILE A 376 -7.73 -10.25 -11.81
CA ILE A 376 -8.27 -9.14 -11.03
C ILE A 376 -8.08 -9.48 -9.56
N ASN A 377 -7.16 -8.80 -8.88
CA ASN A 377 -6.93 -8.95 -7.45
C ASN A 377 -7.14 -7.62 -6.75
N SER A 378 -8.37 -7.37 -6.34
CA SER A 378 -8.61 -6.25 -5.44
C SER A 378 -8.42 -6.67 -3.99
N ASN A 379 -7.58 -5.93 -3.27
CA ASN A 379 -7.38 -6.15 -1.83
C ASN A 379 -8.61 -5.82 -0.99
N ALA A 380 -9.54 -5.02 -1.51
CA ALA A 380 -10.76 -4.61 -0.81
C ALA A 380 -12.02 -5.37 -1.26
N ALA A 381 -11.96 -6.10 -2.35
CA ALA A 381 -13.09 -6.92 -2.78
C ALA A 381 -13.36 -8.05 -1.77
N PRO A 382 -14.65 -8.36 -1.47
CA PRO A 382 -14.98 -9.39 -0.49
C PRO A 382 -14.55 -10.77 -0.99
N VAL A 383 -13.62 -11.39 -0.31
CA VAL A 383 -13.20 -12.77 -0.53
C VAL A 383 -13.87 -13.67 0.49
N PHE A 384 -14.56 -14.68 0.03
CA PHE A 384 -15.28 -15.61 0.88
C PHE A 384 -14.51 -16.91 1.07
N VAL A 385 -14.42 -17.36 2.32
CA VAL A 385 -14.01 -18.73 2.66
C VAL A 385 -15.15 -19.38 3.42
N VAL A 386 -15.73 -20.43 2.86
CA VAL A 386 -16.90 -21.12 3.39
C VAL A 386 -16.51 -22.55 3.80
N TYR A 387 -16.79 -22.88 5.04
CA TYR A 387 -16.69 -24.23 5.59
C TYR A 387 -18.11 -24.81 5.70
N PRO A 388 -18.54 -25.68 4.78
CA PRO A 388 -19.86 -26.27 4.79
C PRO A 388 -20.04 -27.32 5.91
N ASP A 389 -21.24 -27.86 6.04
CA ASP A 389 -21.50 -28.98 6.95
C ASP A 389 -21.02 -30.31 6.33
N GLY A 390 -19.70 -30.53 6.37
CA GLY A 390 -19.05 -31.66 5.74
C GLY A 390 -18.60 -31.39 4.29
N ASN A 391 -18.39 -32.47 3.52
CA ASN A 391 -17.87 -32.36 2.17
C ASN A 391 -18.98 -32.10 1.14
N LEU A 392 -18.80 -31.09 0.29
CA LEU A 392 -19.65 -30.83 -0.87
C LEU A 392 -18.94 -31.28 -2.17
N THR A 393 -19.73 -31.80 -3.11
CA THR A 393 -19.29 -31.94 -4.50
C THR A 393 -19.17 -30.55 -5.15
N ASP A 394 -18.47 -30.45 -6.27
CA ASP A 394 -18.30 -29.16 -6.98
C ASP A 394 -19.64 -28.59 -7.46
N ASP A 395 -20.58 -29.45 -7.88
CA ASP A 395 -21.93 -29.06 -8.28
C ASP A 395 -22.74 -28.52 -7.10
N GLU A 396 -22.66 -29.17 -5.93
CA GLU A 396 -23.33 -28.71 -4.70
C GLU A 396 -22.73 -27.40 -4.20
N ALA A 397 -21.39 -27.24 -4.27
CA ALA A 397 -20.68 -26.02 -3.92
C ALA A 397 -21.11 -24.87 -4.85
N LEU A 398 -21.14 -25.10 -6.16
CA LEU A 398 -21.62 -24.12 -7.13
C LEU A 398 -23.09 -23.75 -6.90
N GLN A 399 -23.94 -24.72 -6.59
CA GLN A 399 -25.34 -24.45 -6.30
C GLN A 399 -25.50 -23.63 -5.01
N PHE A 400 -24.73 -23.94 -3.95
CA PHE A 400 -24.74 -23.18 -2.70
C PHE A 400 -24.37 -21.70 -2.93
N ILE A 401 -23.30 -21.40 -3.67
CA ILE A 401 -22.90 -20.00 -3.89
C ILE A 401 -23.90 -19.24 -4.76
N LYS A 402 -24.60 -19.92 -5.67
CA LYS A 402 -25.72 -19.32 -6.44
C LYS A 402 -26.90 -18.99 -5.55
N ASP A 403 -27.38 -19.97 -4.81
CA ASP A 403 -28.61 -19.86 -4.00
C ASP A 403 -28.41 -18.90 -2.83
N SER A 404 -27.21 -18.83 -2.23
CA SER A 404 -26.86 -17.89 -1.15
C SER A 404 -26.60 -16.46 -1.63
N GLY A 405 -26.55 -16.22 -2.95
CA GLY A 405 -26.26 -14.91 -3.54
C GLY A 405 -24.77 -14.54 -3.55
N ILE A 406 -23.88 -15.36 -3.01
CA ILE A 406 -22.42 -15.11 -3.00
C ILE A 406 -21.90 -14.93 -4.43
N GLN A 407 -22.39 -15.74 -5.40
CA GLN A 407 -21.98 -15.62 -6.79
C GLN A 407 -22.19 -14.19 -7.33
N THR A 408 -23.37 -13.60 -7.09
CA THR A 408 -23.67 -12.23 -7.55
C THR A 408 -22.72 -11.20 -6.94
N ILE A 409 -22.34 -11.38 -5.67
CA ILE A 409 -21.41 -10.50 -4.97
C ILE A 409 -20.00 -10.64 -5.56
N VAL A 410 -19.55 -11.86 -5.74
CA VAL A 410 -18.24 -12.18 -6.34
C VAL A 410 -18.15 -11.62 -7.75
N ASP A 411 -19.17 -11.83 -8.58
CA ASP A 411 -19.18 -11.36 -9.98
C ASP A 411 -19.09 -9.83 -10.06
N ARG A 412 -19.90 -9.10 -9.29
CA ARG A 412 -19.92 -7.63 -9.31
C ARG A 412 -18.68 -6.99 -8.67
N SER A 413 -17.96 -7.74 -7.84
CA SER A 413 -16.76 -7.27 -7.13
C SER A 413 -15.47 -7.76 -7.77
N ALA A 414 -15.54 -8.52 -8.86
CA ALA A 414 -14.40 -9.17 -9.51
C ALA A 414 -13.54 -9.96 -8.50
N SER A 415 -14.18 -10.77 -7.65
CA SER A 415 -13.54 -11.46 -6.54
C SER A 415 -13.65 -12.99 -6.62
N LYS A 416 -13.42 -13.66 -5.50
CA LYS A 416 -13.38 -15.13 -5.42
C LYS A 416 -14.12 -15.65 -4.19
N VAL A 417 -14.60 -16.89 -4.29
CA VAL A 417 -15.10 -17.67 -3.16
C VAL A 417 -14.45 -19.04 -3.14
N TYR A 418 -14.05 -19.47 -1.96
CA TYR A 418 -13.47 -20.75 -1.65
C TYR A 418 -14.45 -21.56 -0.81
N ILE A 419 -14.93 -22.69 -1.31
CA ILE A 419 -15.70 -23.65 -0.53
C ILE A 419 -14.73 -24.75 -0.09
N ALA A 420 -14.37 -24.74 1.18
CA ALA A 420 -13.39 -25.67 1.75
C ALA A 420 -13.87 -27.12 1.67
N LYS A 421 -12.92 -28.04 1.52
CA LYS A 421 -13.15 -29.49 1.50
C LYS A 421 -12.39 -30.14 2.65
N PRO A 422 -13.02 -30.99 3.47
CA PRO A 422 -12.34 -31.67 4.57
C PRO A 422 -11.31 -32.67 4.04
N SER A 423 -10.18 -32.78 4.72
CA SER A 423 -9.07 -33.69 4.33
C SER A 423 -9.45 -35.15 4.31
N ASN A 424 -10.40 -35.56 5.14
CA ASN A 424 -10.92 -36.90 5.22
C ASN A 424 -12.15 -37.14 4.32
N ASN A 425 -12.56 -36.16 3.53
CA ASN A 425 -13.75 -36.17 2.66
C ASN A 425 -15.09 -36.37 3.40
N VAL A 426 -15.13 -36.18 4.71
CA VAL A 426 -16.33 -36.36 5.54
C VAL A 426 -16.62 -35.13 6.37
N GLU A 427 -15.73 -34.76 7.29
CA GLU A 427 -15.90 -33.68 8.25
C GLU A 427 -14.58 -32.93 8.51
N PHE A 428 -14.69 -31.65 8.86
CA PHE A 428 -13.53 -30.84 9.22
C PHE A 428 -13.02 -31.19 10.62
N THR A 429 -11.70 -31.30 10.76
CA THR A 429 -11.00 -31.68 11.99
C THR A 429 -9.80 -30.75 12.20
N GLU A 430 -9.08 -30.91 13.31
CA GLU A 430 -7.84 -30.17 13.58
C GLU A 430 -6.80 -30.29 12.45
N ALA A 431 -6.79 -31.41 11.73
CA ALA A 431 -5.89 -31.63 10.58
C ALA A 431 -6.16 -30.66 9.41
N ASP A 432 -7.32 -30.03 9.36
CA ASP A 432 -7.69 -29.09 8.29
C ASP A 432 -7.25 -27.65 8.56
N VAL A 433 -6.62 -27.36 9.72
CA VAL A 433 -6.03 -26.05 10.01
C VAL A 433 -4.95 -25.69 9.00
N GLN A 434 -4.09 -26.64 8.64
CA GLN A 434 -3.07 -26.41 7.63
C GLN A 434 -3.69 -26.09 6.25
N ARG A 435 -4.83 -26.70 5.91
CA ARG A 435 -5.56 -26.39 4.66
C ARG A 435 -6.14 -24.98 4.68
N PHE A 436 -6.64 -24.51 5.84
CA PHE A 436 -7.05 -23.12 6.00
C PHE A 436 -5.89 -22.16 5.74
N GLU A 437 -4.73 -22.44 6.31
CA GLU A 437 -3.52 -21.62 6.08
C GLU A 437 -3.13 -21.59 4.59
N GLU A 438 -3.21 -22.71 3.88
CA GLU A 438 -2.95 -22.76 2.43
C GLU A 438 -4.00 -21.95 1.64
N ILE A 439 -5.29 -22.03 1.99
CA ILE A 439 -6.33 -21.19 1.37
C ILE A 439 -6.02 -19.70 1.59
N VAL A 440 -5.67 -19.29 2.81
CA VAL A 440 -5.32 -17.91 3.13
C VAL A 440 -4.08 -17.46 2.36
N LYS A 441 -3.06 -18.30 2.24
CA LYS A 441 -1.88 -18.03 1.39
C LYS A 441 -2.28 -17.81 -0.08
N ASN A 442 -3.18 -18.61 -0.60
CA ASN A 442 -3.67 -18.49 -1.97
C ASN A 442 -4.49 -17.21 -2.20
N ILE A 443 -5.18 -16.72 -1.17
CA ILE A 443 -5.91 -15.45 -1.22
C ILE A 443 -4.92 -14.27 -1.24
N GLY A 444 -3.79 -14.40 -0.55
CA GLY A 444 -2.85 -13.31 -0.38
C GLY A 444 -3.40 -12.20 0.53
N VAL A 445 -3.13 -10.94 0.22
CA VAL A 445 -3.60 -9.79 0.99
C VAL A 445 -5.08 -9.52 0.69
N SER A 446 -5.91 -9.40 1.73
CA SER A 446 -7.31 -8.96 1.61
C SER A 446 -7.72 -8.16 2.83
N ALA A 447 -8.30 -6.99 2.60
CA ALA A 447 -8.94 -6.20 3.66
C ALA A 447 -10.44 -6.51 3.79
N ASN A 448 -10.95 -7.50 3.08
CA ASN A 448 -12.37 -7.83 3.08
C ASN A 448 -12.63 -9.34 3.13
N PHE A 449 -11.93 -10.01 4.07
CA PHE A 449 -11.99 -11.45 4.24
C PHE A 449 -13.26 -11.87 5.01
N LYS A 450 -14.13 -12.63 4.37
CA LYS A 450 -15.38 -13.15 4.93
C LYS A 450 -15.27 -14.64 5.22
N LEU A 451 -15.40 -15.01 6.49
CA LEU A 451 -15.34 -16.39 6.95
C LEU A 451 -16.75 -16.89 7.32
N ILE A 452 -17.19 -17.95 6.69
CA ILE A 452 -18.52 -18.53 6.90
C ILE A 452 -18.38 -20.00 7.28
N GLY A 453 -19.04 -20.43 8.34
CA GLY A 453 -19.11 -21.83 8.74
C GLY A 453 -20.53 -22.31 8.89
N VAL A 454 -20.79 -23.55 8.49
CA VAL A 454 -22.10 -24.23 8.62
C VAL A 454 -21.92 -25.56 9.33
N GLY A 455 -22.67 -25.85 10.36
CA GLY A 455 -22.67 -27.14 11.07
C GLY A 455 -21.27 -27.55 11.56
N ASN A 456 -20.75 -28.65 11.04
CA ASN A 456 -19.39 -29.11 11.34
C ASN A 456 -18.34 -28.03 10.95
N GLY A 457 -18.51 -27.36 9.80
CA GLY A 457 -17.61 -26.29 9.40
C GLY A 457 -17.65 -25.10 10.37
N ALA A 458 -18.81 -24.72 10.90
CA ALA A 458 -18.92 -23.69 11.93
C ALA A 458 -18.26 -24.12 13.25
N THR A 459 -18.42 -25.37 13.63
CA THR A 459 -17.77 -25.96 14.80
C THR A 459 -16.26 -25.99 14.64
N PHE A 460 -15.77 -26.36 13.46
CA PHE A 460 -14.34 -26.33 13.13
C PHE A 460 -13.75 -24.93 13.32
N ILE A 461 -14.39 -23.91 12.74
CA ILE A 461 -13.95 -22.52 12.90
C ILE A 461 -13.91 -22.14 14.39
N ASN A 462 -14.97 -22.46 15.14
CA ASN A 462 -15.11 -22.09 16.53
C ASN A 462 -14.13 -22.84 17.47
N GLN A 463 -13.64 -24.01 17.07
CA GLN A 463 -12.71 -24.80 17.87
C GLN A 463 -11.23 -24.57 17.48
N TYR A 464 -10.93 -24.34 16.20
CA TYR A 464 -9.56 -24.38 15.70
C TYR A 464 -9.09 -23.10 15.05
N LEU A 465 -10.00 -22.22 14.57
CA LEU A 465 -9.62 -20.99 13.86
C LEU A 465 -9.79 -19.70 14.68
N THR A 466 -10.08 -19.81 15.97
CA THR A 466 -10.29 -18.62 16.85
C THR A 466 -9.06 -17.72 16.97
N GLY A 467 -7.84 -18.27 16.78
CA GLY A 467 -6.59 -17.51 16.77
C GLY A 467 -6.36 -16.67 15.51
N TYR A 468 -7.14 -16.89 14.44
CA TYR A 468 -6.97 -16.22 13.16
C TYR A 468 -7.96 -15.06 12.93
N MET A 469 -8.73 -14.66 13.94
CA MET A 469 -9.82 -13.69 13.77
C MET A 469 -9.35 -12.24 13.54
N ASN A 470 -8.09 -11.95 13.73
CA ASN A 470 -7.51 -10.60 13.61
C ASN A 470 -7.54 -10.04 12.17
N PHE A 471 -7.61 -10.86 11.14
CA PHE A 471 -7.73 -10.42 9.74
C PHE A 471 -9.12 -10.68 9.13
N VAL A 472 -10.02 -11.34 9.86
CA VAL A 472 -11.38 -11.58 9.41
C VAL A 472 -12.20 -10.31 9.55
N SER A 473 -12.74 -9.80 8.45
CA SER A 473 -13.56 -8.58 8.41
C SER A 473 -15.05 -8.84 8.70
N GLY A 474 -15.48 -10.10 8.63
CA GLY A 474 -16.83 -10.54 8.98
C GLY A 474 -16.91 -12.06 9.10
N LEU A 475 -17.50 -12.51 10.18
CA LEU A 475 -17.66 -13.92 10.53
C LEU A 475 -19.14 -14.32 10.56
N ALA A 476 -19.49 -15.45 9.97
CA ALA A 476 -20.80 -16.06 10.12
C ALA A 476 -20.65 -17.51 10.58
N LEU A 477 -21.30 -17.88 11.67
CA LEU A 477 -21.33 -19.24 12.20
C LEU A 477 -22.78 -19.72 12.30
N ILE A 478 -23.09 -20.75 11.55
CA ILE A 478 -24.44 -21.32 11.46
C ILE A 478 -24.44 -22.68 12.17
N ASN A 479 -25.13 -22.75 13.29
CA ASN A 479 -25.24 -23.92 14.17
C ASN A 479 -23.86 -24.46 14.68
N PRO A 480 -22.98 -23.61 15.23
CA PRO A 480 -21.72 -24.06 15.81
C PRO A 480 -21.92 -24.73 17.15
N GLU A 481 -21.08 -25.72 17.48
CA GLU A 481 -20.88 -26.15 18.87
C GLU A 481 -20.02 -25.15 19.64
N ALA A 482 -20.01 -25.24 20.97
CA ALA A 482 -19.13 -24.43 21.82
C ALA A 482 -17.66 -24.69 21.48
N GLY A 483 -16.88 -23.64 21.43
CA GLY A 483 -15.47 -23.68 21.00
C GLY A 483 -14.52 -23.05 22.00
N LYS A 484 -13.38 -22.60 21.49
CA LYS A 484 -12.34 -21.92 22.27
C LYS A 484 -12.67 -20.42 22.44
N GLU A 485 -11.98 -19.79 23.38
CA GLU A 485 -12.05 -18.33 23.59
C GLU A 485 -11.56 -17.58 22.33
N VAL A 486 -12.20 -16.47 22.02
CA VAL A 486 -11.80 -15.52 20.99
C VAL A 486 -11.29 -14.27 21.68
N ASN A 487 -10.04 -13.88 21.39
CA ASN A 487 -9.35 -12.80 22.09
C ASN A 487 -9.34 -11.47 21.33
N VAL A 488 -9.80 -11.47 20.08
CA VAL A 488 -9.89 -10.28 19.23
C VAL A 488 -11.31 -10.05 18.75
N SER A 489 -11.72 -8.80 18.67
CA SER A 489 -13.04 -8.45 18.14
C SER A 489 -13.16 -8.84 16.67
N VAL A 490 -14.32 -9.33 16.28
CA VAL A 490 -14.69 -9.61 14.89
C VAL A 490 -16.21 -9.41 14.72
N PRO A 491 -16.65 -8.64 13.72
CA PRO A 491 -18.07 -8.53 13.41
C PRO A 491 -18.67 -9.90 13.13
N THR A 492 -19.65 -10.33 13.92
CA THR A 492 -20.10 -11.73 13.92
C THR A 492 -21.62 -11.85 13.74
N TYR A 493 -22.03 -12.75 12.85
CA TYR A 493 -23.39 -13.25 12.73
C TYR A 493 -23.44 -14.70 13.25
N LEU A 494 -24.37 -14.98 14.13
CA LEU A 494 -24.54 -16.29 14.74
C LEU A 494 -25.96 -16.83 14.48
N VAL A 495 -26.08 -18.06 14.02
CA VAL A 495 -27.28 -18.85 14.13
C VAL A 495 -27.08 -19.86 15.26
N THR A 496 -27.63 -19.60 16.43
CA THR A 496 -27.44 -20.48 17.60
C THR A 496 -28.41 -20.10 18.72
N ASP A 497 -28.81 -21.11 19.51
CA ASP A 497 -29.44 -20.94 20.81
C ASP A 497 -28.51 -21.23 21.99
N ASN A 498 -27.23 -21.56 21.69
CA ASN A 498 -26.22 -21.87 22.69
C ASN A 498 -25.63 -20.58 23.30
N GLN A 499 -26.01 -20.29 24.53
CA GLN A 499 -25.55 -19.08 25.23
C GLN A 499 -24.05 -19.02 25.38
N ALA A 500 -23.32 -20.13 25.54
CA ALA A 500 -21.88 -20.14 25.65
C ALA A 500 -21.18 -19.63 24.36
N VAL A 501 -21.76 -19.91 23.20
CA VAL A 501 -21.27 -19.37 21.90
C VAL A 501 -21.52 -17.86 21.84
N ILE A 502 -22.75 -17.43 22.21
CA ILE A 502 -23.11 -16.01 22.22
C ILE A 502 -22.15 -15.22 23.15
N ASP A 503 -21.93 -15.74 24.36
CA ASP A 503 -21.05 -15.10 25.35
C ASP A 503 -19.61 -14.99 24.88
N THR A 504 -19.11 -15.97 24.13
CA THR A 504 -17.75 -15.94 23.56
C THR A 504 -17.57 -14.73 22.65
N TYR A 505 -18.46 -14.53 21.68
CA TYR A 505 -18.34 -13.46 20.71
C TYR A 505 -18.76 -12.09 21.25
N THR A 506 -19.75 -12.02 22.13
CA THR A 506 -20.12 -10.75 22.78
C THR A 506 -19.01 -10.26 23.72
N LYS A 507 -18.33 -11.16 24.43
CA LYS A 507 -17.15 -10.84 25.24
C LYS A 507 -15.99 -10.35 24.36
N ALA A 508 -15.66 -11.03 23.26
CA ALA A 508 -14.60 -10.66 22.34
C ALA A 508 -14.84 -9.26 21.74
N ASN A 509 -16.09 -8.96 21.38
CA ASN A 509 -16.49 -7.66 20.83
C ASN A 509 -16.80 -6.60 21.90
N LYS A 510 -16.68 -6.91 23.21
CA LYS A 510 -17.10 -6.02 24.31
C LYS A 510 -18.54 -5.48 24.12
N ALA A 511 -19.37 -6.28 23.51
CA ALA A 511 -20.70 -5.89 23.03
C ALA A 511 -21.76 -6.13 24.09
N THR A 512 -22.72 -5.23 24.17
CA THR A 512 -23.92 -5.34 25.01
C THR A 512 -25.14 -5.33 24.14
N LEU A 513 -26.23 -5.93 24.63
CA LEU A 513 -27.49 -5.98 23.88
C LEU A 513 -28.06 -4.57 23.67
N VAL A 514 -28.25 -4.18 22.41
CA VAL A 514 -28.78 -2.85 22.02
C VAL A 514 -30.17 -2.92 21.42
N SER A 515 -30.54 -4.05 20.84
CA SER A 515 -31.88 -4.32 20.32
C SER A 515 -32.13 -5.83 20.28
N ASP A 516 -33.30 -6.25 19.88
CA ASP A 516 -33.62 -7.68 19.73
C ASP A 516 -32.58 -8.34 18.82
N ASN A 517 -31.84 -9.31 19.38
CA ASN A 517 -30.82 -10.10 18.67
C ASN A 517 -29.54 -9.38 18.21
N MET A 518 -29.37 -8.12 18.59
CA MET A 518 -28.13 -7.37 18.23
C MET A 518 -27.41 -6.88 19.47
N TYR A 519 -26.12 -7.19 19.54
CA TYR A 519 -25.17 -6.71 20.55
C TYR A 519 -24.16 -5.81 19.86
N GLN A 520 -23.80 -4.70 20.50
CA GLN A 520 -22.82 -3.75 20.00
C GLN A 520 -21.99 -3.18 21.14
N ASN A 521 -20.71 -2.94 20.87
CA ASN A 521 -19.87 -2.18 21.77
C ASN A 521 -20.32 -0.70 21.76
N PRO A 522 -20.65 -0.09 22.92
CA PRO A 522 -21.09 1.31 22.97
C PRO A 522 -20.05 2.31 22.47
N ASN A 523 -18.78 1.90 22.38
CA ASN A 523 -17.67 2.75 21.92
C ASN A 523 -17.19 2.41 20.49
N SER A 524 -17.84 1.46 19.80
CA SER A 524 -17.42 1.05 18.46
C SER A 524 -18.58 0.41 17.69
N ARG A 525 -18.96 1.03 16.57
CA ARG A 525 -19.98 0.46 15.67
C ARG A 525 -19.50 -0.78 14.93
N TYR A 526 -18.21 -1.03 14.90
CA TYR A 526 -17.59 -2.17 14.21
C TYR A 526 -17.59 -3.46 15.03
N GLU A 527 -17.73 -3.35 16.32
CA GLU A 527 -17.71 -4.48 17.26
C GLU A 527 -19.14 -4.92 17.56
N ILE A 528 -19.70 -5.70 16.62
CA ILE A 528 -21.10 -6.15 16.64
C ILE A 528 -21.22 -7.67 16.66
N VAL A 529 -22.27 -8.16 17.31
CA VAL A 529 -22.71 -9.56 17.24
C VAL A 529 -24.21 -9.58 16.99
N VAL A 530 -24.63 -10.24 15.91
CA VAL A 530 -26.04 -10.43 15.56
C VAL A 530 -26.37 -11.89 15.73
N VAL A 531 -27.41 -12.18 16.47
CA VAL A 531 -27.82 -13.55 16.80
C VAL A 531 -29.18 -13.87 16.17
N ASN A 532 -29.25 -14.95 15.42
CA ASN A 532 -30.51 -15.58 15.02
C ASN A 532 -30.72 -16.86 15.84
N SER A 533 -31.76 -16.92 16.65
CA SER A 533 -32.04 -18.07 17.49
C SER A 533 -32.86 -19.19 16.78
N ASP A 534 -33.27 -18.98 15.54
CA ASP A 534 -33.91 -20.00 14.71
C ASP A 534 -32.86 -20.94 14.11
N THR A 535 -32.46 -21.95 14.86
CA THR A 535 -31.49 -22.97 14.42
C THR A 535 -32.01 -23.87 13.28
N SER A 536 -33.27 -23.73 12.88
CA SER A 536 -33.90 -24.46 11.77
C SER A 536 -33.75 -23.72 10.40
N ILE A 537 -33.28 -22.49 10.40
CA ILE A 537 -33.03 -21.72 9.17
C ILE A 537 -32.06 -22.45 8.24
N SER A 538 -32.34 -22.45 6.92
CA SER A 538 -31.46 -23.10 5.97
C SER A 538 -30.08 -22.42 5.93
N ALA A 539 -29.01 -23.16 5.64
CA ALA A 539 -27.65 -22.60 5.46
C ALA A 539 -27.62 -21.48 4.40
N VAL A 540 -28.39 -21.64 3.33
CA VAL A 540 -28.55 -20.66 2.25
C VAL A 540 -29.17 -19.36 2.77
N ASP A 541 -30.30 -19.44 3.47
CA ASP A 541 -31.00 -18.24 3.96
C ASP A 541 -30.25 -17.58 5.10
N ALA A 542 -29.61 -18.36 5.97
CA ALA A 542 -28.73 -17.84 7.02
C ALA A 542 -27.51 -17.09 6.43
N THR A 543 -26.95 -17.59 5.32
CA THR A 543 -25.85 -16.91 4.63
C THR A 543 -26.30 -15.58 4.01
N LYS A 544 -27.49 -15.51 3.42
CA LYS A 544 -28.09 -14.25 2.93
C LYS A 544 -28.28 -13.25 4.08
N GLU A 545 -28.92 -13.73 5.18
CA GLU A 545 -29.13 -12.87 6.36
C GLU A 545 -27.79 -12.40 6.96
N ALA A 546 -26.77 -13.27 7.02
CA ALA A 546 -25.43 -12.91 7.47
C ALA A 546 -24.82 -11.80 6.61
N TRP A 547 -24.96 -11.91 5.29
CA TRP A 547 -24.52 -10.88 4.38
C TRP A 547 -25.20 -9.54 4.67
N ASP A 548 -26.52 -9.51 4.68
CA ASP A 548 -27.29 -8.28 4.82
C ASP A 548 -27.08 -7.59 6.18
N ARG A 549 -26.88 -8.37 7.24
CA ARG A 549 -26.80 -7.85 8.61
C ARG A 549 -25.40 -7.58 9.11
N VAL A 550 -24.38 -8.29 8.62
CA VAL A 550 -23.01 -8.21 9.15
C VAL A 550 -21.95 -8.19 8.07
N LEU A 551 -21.95 -9.16 7.14
CA LEU A 551 -20.78 -9.38 6.29
C LEU A 551 -20.56 -8.28 5.25
N ASN A 552 -21.62 -7.58 4.82
CA ASN A 552 -21.53 -6.46 3.88
C ASN A 552 -21.09 -5.13 4.53
N LYS A 553 -20.97 -5.06 5.87
CA LYS A 553 -20.84 -3.78 6.58
C LYS A 553 -19.43 -3.23 6.56
N PHE A 554 -18.43 -4.08 6.80
CA PHE A 554 -17.09 -3.61 7.12
C PHE A 554 -16.02 -4.35 6.33
N GLY A 555 -14.99 -3.61 5.93
CA GLY A 555 -13.66 -4.12 5.67
C GLY A 555 -12.79 -4.00 6.92
N ARG A 556 -11.66 -4.71 6.97
CA ARG A 556 -10.74 -4.68 8.08
C ARG A 556 -9.33 -4.42 7.59
N ILE A 557 -8.74 -3.34 8.07
CA ILE A 557 -7.32 -3.09 7.94
C ILE A 557 -6.63 -4.06 8.89
N GLY A 558 -6.49 -5.30 8.48
CA GLY A 558 -5.97 -6.38 9.29
C GLY A 558 -4.47 -6.45 9.20
N ASN A 559 -3.85 -6.81 10.31
CA ASN A 559 -2.49 -7.24 10.30
C ASN A 559 -2.45 -8.72 9.86
N TYR A 560 -2.28 -8.96 8.57
CA TYR A 560 -2.04 -10.28 8.00
C TYR A 560 -0.81 -10.95 8.62
N SER A 561 0.07 -10.11 9.20
CA SER A 561 1.33 -10.52 9.78
C SER A 561 1.20 -11.47 10.95
N GLU A 562 0.03 -11.61 11.59
CA GLU A 562 -0.09 -12.59 12.67
C GLU A 562 -0.25 -14.03 12.19
N VAL A 563 -0.71 -14.27 10.96
CA VAL A 563 -0.67 -15.62 10.35
C VAL A 563 0.64 -15.87 9.63
N TYR A 564 1.17 -14.85 8.95
CA TYR A 564 2.42 -14.94 8.18
C TYR A 564 3.56 -14.15 8.80
N LYS A 565 3.31 -13.36 9.83
CA LYS A 565 4.24 -12.48 10.58
C LYS A 565 5.10 -11.53 9.73
N GLU A 566 4.74 -11.31 8.49
CA GLU A 566 5.59 -10.68 7.50
C GLU A 566 4.93 -9.51 6.78
N THR A 567 3.63 -9.25 6.98
CA THR A 567 2.97 -8.25 6.16
C THR A 567 2.10 -7.31 6.96
N ALA A 568 2.64 -6.15 7.27
CA ALA A 568 1.78 -5.00 7.39
C ALA A 568 1.23 -4.69 6.00
N THR A 569 -0.07 -4.74 5.83
CA THR A 569 -0.71 -4.32 4.60
C THR A 569 -0.55 -2.81 4.43
N TRP A 570 -0.65 -2.29 3.22
CA TRP A 570 -0.76 -0.85 2.94
C TRP A 570 -1.81 -0.17 3.83
N TYR A 571 -2.86 -0.89 4.17
CA TYR A 571 -3.95 -0.47 5.04
C TYR A 571 -3.54 -0.21 6.50
N SER A 572 -2.41 -0.73 6.96
CA SER A 572 -1.88 -0.46 8.29
C SER A 572 -0.93 0.75 8.33
N ARG A 573 -0.64 1.40 7.21
CA ARG A 573 0.25 2.56 7.14
C ARG A 573 -0.14 3.73 8.04
N PRO A 574 -1.41 4.11 8.18
CA PRO A 574 -1.79 5.12 9.17
C PRO A 574 -1.38 4.75 10.59
N LEU A 575 -1.36 3.45 10.90
CA LEU A 575 -0.97 2.93 12.21
C LEU A 575 0.56 2.92 12.41
N LEU A 576 1.33 2.92 11.32
CA LEU A 576 2.79 2.91 11.33
C LEU A 576 3.40 4.31 11.45
N SER A 577 2.62 5.38 11.26
CA SER A 577 3.09 6.76 11.34
C SER A 577 3.58 7.19 12.73
N GLY A 578 3.52 6.30 13.73
CA GLY A 578 4.07 6.53 15.08
C GLY A 578 3.29 7.51 15.95
N ASN A 579 2.29 8.19 15.39
CA ASN A 579 1.51 9.23 16.07
C ASN A 579 0.14 8.75 16.56
N THR A 580 -0.23 7.50 16.27
CA THR A 580 -1.51 6.93 16.68
C THR A 580 -1.38 6.21 18.02
N THR A 581 -2.20 6.58 18.99
CA THR A 581 -2.36 5.79 20.24
C THR A 581 -3.01 4.44 19.90
N SER A 582 -2.85 3.44 20.79
CA SER A 582 -3.47 2.12 20.62
C SER A 582 -5.00 2.18 20.46
N ASP A 583 -5.65 3.20 21.01
CA ASP A 583 -7.08 3.40 20.86
C ASP A 583 -7.45 4.05 19.52
N GLN A 584 -6.63 4.93 19.00
CA GLN A 584 -6.76 5.45 17.64
C GLN A 584 -6.51 4.34 16.61
N ALA A 585 -5.47 3.52 16.81
CA ALA A 585 -5.20 2.36 15.98
C ALA A 585 -6.41 1.42 15.87
N ARG A 586 -7.14 1.20 16.97
CA ARG A 586 -8.37 0.39 16.94
C ARG A 586 -9.52 1.05 16.18
N LYS A 587 -9.66 2.37 16.23
CA LYS A 587 -10.68 3.10 15.46
C LYS A 587 -10.44 3.02 13.96
N TYR A 588 -9.18 2.95 13.53
CA TYR A 588 -8.79 2.86 12.12
C TYR A 588 -8.66 1.41 11.60
N GLN A 589 -8.84 0.40 12.46
CA GLN A 589 -8.73 -1.00 12.05
C GLN A 589 -9.82 -1.44 11.08
N TYR A 590 -10.99 -0.81 11.14
CA TYR A 590 -12.13 -1.09 10.28
C TYR A 590 -12.49 0.13 9.44
N PHE A 591 -13.04 -0.12 8.28
CA PHE A 591 -13.69 0.89 7.43
C PHE A 591 -15.05 0.38 6.97
N ASP A 592 -15.92 1.31 6.57
CA ASP A 592 -17.23 0.94 6.03
C ASP A 592 -17.04 0.40 4.62
N SER A 593 -17.41 -0.85 4.39
CA SER A 593 -17.37 -1.42 3.06
C SER A 593 -18.47 -0.81 2.18
N ILE A 594 -18.13 -0.50 0.94
CA ILE A 594 -19.13 -0.06 -0.06
C ILE A 594 -20.23 -1.08 -0.29
N ASP A 595 -20.02 -2.34 0.08
CA ASP A 595 -21.06 -3.36 0.02
C ASP A 595 -22.23 -3.09 0.97
N SER A 596 -22.04 -2.21 1.96
CA SER A 596 -23.12 -1.73 2.84
C SER A 596 -24.06 -0.72 2.15
N ILE A 597 -23.63 -0.11 1.07
CA ILE A 597 -24.42 0.86 0.30
C ILE A 597 -25.34 0.10 -0.64
N THR A 598 -26.63 0.19 -0.41
CA THR A 598 -27.65 -0.60 -1.15
C THR A 598 -28.36 0.18 -2.25
N ASN A 599 -28.24 1.51 -2.26
CA ASN A 599 -28.86 2.40 -3.23
C ASN A 599 -28.00 2.71 -4.47
N MET A 600 -26.96 1.92 -4.71
CA MET A 600 -26.08 2.08 -5.86
C MET A 600 -26.09 0.84 -6.77
N GLN A 601 -26.08 1.09 -8.08
CA GLN A 601 -25.68 0.08 -9.07
C GLN A 601 -24.15 0.00 -9.09
N ARG A 602 -23.61 -1.21 -9.17
CA ARG A 602 -22.17 -1.47 -9.13
C ARG A 602 -21.82 -2.49 -10.19
N GLU A 603 -20.91 -2.14 -11.05
CA GLU A 603 -20.41 -3.02 -12.09
C GLU A 603 -18.89 -2.89 -12.27
N VAL A 604 -18.30 -3.95 -12.80
CA VAL A 604 -16.95 -3.94 -13.38
C VAL A 604 -17.11 -3.98 -14.88
N VAL A 605 -16.63 -2.96 -15.56
CA VAL A 605 -16.72 -2.83 -17.01
C VAL A 605 -15.36 -3.09 -17.63
N THR A 606 -15.30 -4.01 -18.57
CA THR A 606 -14.10 -4.24 -19.38
C THR A 606 -14.22 -3.52 -20.72
N TYR A 607 -13.12 -2.95 -21.17
CA TYR A 607 -13.08 -2.20 -22.43
C TYR A 607 -11.76 -2.42 -23.17
N ASP A 608 -11.76 -2.12 -24.46
CA ASP A 608 -10.58 -2.12 -25.32
C ASP A 608 -10.46 -0.72 -25.92
N LEU A 609 -9.54 0.07 -25.41
CA LEU A 609 -9.44 1.50 -25.69
C LEU A 609 -9.03 1.78 -27.14
N ASP A 610 -8.13 0.95 -27.68
CA ASP A 610 -7.53 1.15 -29.01
C ASP A 610 -8.05 0.15 -30.05
N GLY A 611 -8.97 -0.75 -29.68
CA GLY A 611 -9.45 -1.81 -30.55
C GLY A 611 -8.38 -2.84 -30.93
N ASN A 612 -7.32 -2.96 -30.13
CA ASN A 612 -6.16 -3.80 -30.40
C ASN A 612 -6.23 -5.19 -29.73
N GLY A 613 -7.34 -5.48 -29.03
CA GLY A 613 -7.59 -6.73 -28.32
C GLY A 613 -7.02 -6.73 -26.89
N ILE A 614 -6.36 -5.65 -26.44
CA ILE A 614 -5.90 -5.48 -25.08
C ILE A 614 -7.02 -4.88 -24.25
N LYS A 615 -7.50 -5.64 -23.27
CA LYS A 615 -8.61 -5.21 -22.43
C LYS A 615 -8.10 -4.59 -21.14
N SER A 616 -8.83 -3.59 -20.68
CA SER A 616 -8.73 -3.03 -19.36
C SER A 616 -10.08 -3.00 -18.66
N LEU A 617 -10.13 -2.43 -17.46
CA LEU A 617 -11.38 -2.30 -16.72
C LEU A 617 -11.48 -0.96 -16.00
N TRP A 618 -12.74 -0.59 -15.69
CA TRP A 618 -13.05 0.35 -14.60
C TRP A 618 -14.12 -0.25 -13.70
N TYR A 619 -14.11 0.17 -12.45
CA TYR A 619 -15.25 0.00 -11.55
C TYR A 619 -16.15 1.21 -11.67
N GLU A 620 -17.46 0.99 -11.72
CA GLU A 620 -18.45 2.04 -11.74
C GLU A 620 -19.46 1.89 -10.63
N TYR A 621 -19.85 3.02 -10.06
CA TYR A 621 -20.83 3.12 -9.00
C TYR A 621 -21.80 4.24 -9.33
N ILE A 622 -23.06 3.90 -9.51
CA ILE A 622 -24.11 4.79 -9.97
C ILE A 622 -25.25 4.76 -8.96
N PRO A 623 -25.50 5.86 -8.24
CA PRO A 623 -26.66 5.95 -7.35
C PRO A 623 -27.96 5.66 -8.10
N ASN A 624 -28.85 4.88 -7.50
CA ASN A 624 -30.12 4.47 -8.14
C ASN A 624 -30.99 5.66 -8.53
N GLU A 625 -30.92 6.76 -7.79
CA GLU A 625 -31.68 7.98 -8.05
C GLU A 625 -31.25 8.71 -9.32
N VAL A 626 -29.98 8.59 -9.73
CA VAL A 626 -29.42 9.24 -10.92
C VAL A 626 -29.24 8.28 -12.09
N ALA A 627 -29.47 6.99 -11.92
CA ALA A 627 -29.30 5.98 -12.98
C ALA A 627 -30.15 6.25 -14.22
N ASN A 628 -31.30 6.93 -14.05
CA ASN A 628 -32.19 7.32 -15.15
C ASN A 628 -32.48 8.83 -15.13
N ALA A 629 -31.54 9.64 -14.67
CA ALA A 629 -31.67 11.10 -14.67
C ALA A 629 -31.71 11.67 -16.10
N GLU A 630 -32.15 12.90 -16.25
CA GLU A 630 -32.14 13.60 -17.54
C GLU A 630 -30.69 13.75 -18.05
N ALA A 631 -30.54 13.75 -19.37
CA ALA A 631 -29.24 13.94 -20.01
C ALA A 631 -28.58 15.24 -19.57
N GLY A 632 -27.30 15.21 -19.23
CA GLY A 632 -26.51 16.39 -18.88
C GLY A 632 -26.78 16.96 -17.48
N THR A 633 -27.28 16.15 -16.52
CA THR A 633 -27.67 16.68 -15.20
C THR A 633 -26.87 16.12 -14.03
N VAL A 634 -26.09 15.03 -14.22
CA VAL A 634 -25.43 14.28 -13.14
C VAL A 634 -23.91 14.53 -13.16
N PRO A 635 -23.33 14.97 -12.05
CA PRO A 635 -21.87 15.10 -11.96
C PRO A 635 -21.18 13.72 -11.93
N VAL A 636 -19.93 13.70 -12.40
CA VAL A 636 -19.08 12.50 -12.36
C VAL A 636 -17.74 12.80 -11.72
N VAL A 637 -17.23 11.86 -10.91
CA VAL A 637 -15.87 11.89 -10.38
C VAL A 637 -15.08 10.71 -10.94
N MET A 638 -13.97 11.04 -11.60
CA MET A 638 -12.92 10.10 -11.97
C MET A 638 -12.01 9.90 -10.75
N LEU A 639 -12.04 8.72 -10.15
CA LEU A 639 -11.35 8.43 -8.91
C LEU A 639 -10.13 7.55 -9.15
N LEU A 640 -8.93 8.13 -9.02
CA LEU A 640 -7.66 7.51 -9.39
C LEU A 640 -6.97 6.90 -8.17
N HIS A 641 -6.71 5.60 -8.22
CA HIS A 641 -6.02 4.89 -7.13
C HIS A 641 -4.52 5.19 -7.08
N GLY A 642 -3.89 4.88 -5.94
CA GLY A 642 -2.44 5.03 -5.72
C GLY A 642 -1.63 3.94 -6.43
N ASN A 643 -0.31 4.15 -6.48
CA ASN A 643 0.62 3.16 -7.02
C ASN A 643 0.52 1.83 -6.24
N THR A 644 0.55 0.70 -6.93
CA THR A 644 0.39 -0.66 -6.35
C THR A 644 -0.93 -0.89 -5.61
N ASN A 645 -1.88 0.00 -5.77
CA ASN A 645 -3.24 -0.11 -5.27
C ASN A 645 -4.16 -0.59 -6.40
N ASP A 646 -5.44 -0.67 -6.17
CA ASP A 646 -6.44 -1.07 -7.14
C ASP A 646 -7.71 -0.20 -7.04
N PRO A 647 -8.56 -0.18 -8.09
CA PRO A 647 -9.77 0.64 -8.11
C PRO A 647 -10.72 0.35 -6.96
N ARG A 648 -10.93 -0.91 -6.61
CA ARG A 648 -11.86 -1.29 -5.55
C ARG A 648 -11.37 -0.82 -4.17
N THR A 649 -10.08 -0.96 -3.91
CA THR A 649 -9.47 -0.46 -2.67
C THR A 649 -9.62 1.05 -2.55
N GLN A 650 -9.46 1.78 -3.65
CA GLN A 650 -9.68 3.23 -3.66
C GLN A 650 -11.12 3.60 -3.28
N TYR A 651 -12.11 2.88 -3.80
CA TYR A 651 -13.51 3.09 -3.40
C TYR A 651 -13.75 2.85 -1.92
N ASP A 652 -13.33 1.69 -1.41
CA ASP A 652 -13.62 1.28 -0.03
C ASP A 652 -12.93 2.17 1.01
N THR A 653 -11.76 2.72 0.70
CA THR A 653 -10.94 3.43 1.69
C THR A 653 -11.01 4.96 1.58
N SER A 654 -11.47 5.48 0.47
CA SER A 654 -11.49 6.95 0.22
C SER A 654 -12.70 7.66 0.81
N GLY A 655 -13.80 6.97 1.13
CA GLY A 655 -15.07 7.59 1.54
C GLY A 655 -15.95 8.07 0.37
N TRP A 656 -15.44 8.11 -0.85
CA TRP A 656 -16.14 8.64 -2.02
C TRP A 656 -17.44 7.90 -2.34
N ALA A 657 -17.52 6.60 -2.09
CA ALA A 657 -18.73 5.83 -2.35
C ALA A 657 -19.93 6.29 -1.50
N HIS A 658 -19.68 6.69 -0.24
CA HIS A 658 -20.70 7.26 0.64
C HIS A 658 -21.15 8.63 0.14
N VAL A 659 -20.21 9.51 -0.15
CA VAL A 659 -20.49 10.84 -0.73
C VAL A 659 -21.29 10.70 -2.02
N ALA A 660 -20.90 9.82 -2.92
CA ALA A 660 -21.61 9.60 -4.17
C ALA A 660 -23.05 9.13 -3.96
N SER A 661 -23.27 8.24 -2.99
CA SER A 661 -24.62 7.70 -2.68
C SER A 661 -25.54 8.73 -2.05
N GLU A 662 -25.00 9.72 -1.35
CA GLU A 662 -25.75 10.78 -0.67
C GLU A 662 -25.98 12.01 -1.56
N GLU A 663 -25.01 12.33 -2.41
CA GLU A 663 -24.99 13.52 -3.24
C GLU A 663 -25.42 13.28 -4.70
N GLY A 664 -25.68 12.02 -5.07
CA GLY A 664 -26.12 11.67 -6.43
C GLY A 664 -25.01 11.82 -7.49
N VAL A 665 -23.80 11.38 -7.18
CA VAL A 665 -22.62 11.49 -8.04
C VAL A 665 -22.28 10.15 -8.68
N ILE A 666 -21.99 10.11 -9.97
CA ILE A 666 -21.43 8.93 -10.63
C ILE A 666 -19.94 8.84 -10.28
N LEU A 667 -19.49 7.67 -9.80
CA LEU A 667 -18.06 7.40 -9.60
C LEU A 667 -17.56 6.43 -10.65
N ILE A 668 -16.41 6.76 -11.23
CA ILE A 668 -15.67 5.89 -12.15
C ILE A 668 -14.24 5.76 -11.62
N CYS A 669 -13.82 4.54 -11.36
CA CYS A 669 -12.47 4.27 -10.92
C CYS A 669 -11.78 3.33 -11.92
N PRO A 670 -10.91 3.86 -12.78
CA PRO A 670 -10.20 3.07 -13.76
C PRO A 670 -9.00 2.34 -13.14
N GLU A 671 -8.73 1.15 -13.65
CA GLU A 671 -7.40 0.56 -13.53
C GLU A 671 -6.47 1.26 -14.51
N TRP A 672 -5.54 2.03 -14.01
CA TRP A 672 -4.57 2.78 -14.81
C TRP A 672 -3.15 2.22 -14.72
N GLN A 673 -2.90 1.24 -13.81
CA GLN A 673 -1.62 0.57 -13.65
C GLN A 673 -1.60 -0.81 -14.34
N GLY A 674 -1.00 -0.96 -15.30
CA GLY A 674 -0.43 -1.90 -16.22
C GLY A 674 -0.54 -3.40 -16.08
N HIS A 675 -1.16 -4.08 -15.15
CA HIS A 675 -1.28 -5.53 -15.27
C HIS A 675 -2.61 -6.03 -15.81
N THR A 676 -3.64 -5.24 -15.72
CA THR A 676 -4.86 -5.42 -16.50
C THR A 676 -4.78 -4.73 -17.87
N PHE A 677 -3.90 -3.77 -18.01
CA PHE A 677 -3.61 -3.01 -19.23
C PHE A 677 -2.26 -3.43 -19.80
N GLN A 678 -2.09 -4.63 -20.27
CA GLN A 678 -0.81 -5.05 -20.84
C GLN A 678 -0.33 -4.10 -21.93
N GLY A 679 0.64 -3.25 -21.57
CA GLY A 679 1.23 -2.28 -22.49
C GLY A 679 0.59 -0.91 -22.47
N TYR A 680 -0.42 -0.68 -21.65
CA TYR A 680 -1.10 0.57 -21.46
C TYR A 680 -0.80 1.13 -20.07
N THR A 681 -0.02 2.18 -20.03
CA THR A 681 0.14 2.98 -18.82
C THR A 681 -0.26 4.39 -19.15
N TYR A 682 -1.39 4.85 -18.61
CA TYR A 682 -1.62 6.27 -18.53
C TYR A 682 -0.59 6.83 -17.54
N ASP A 683 0.50 7.32 -18.06
CA ASP A 683 1.49 8.09 -17.32
C ASP A 683 1.73 9.40 -18.08
N PRO A 684 0.99 10.46 -17.75
CA PRO A 684 1.21 11.75 -18.39
C PRO A 684 2.61 12.33 -18.15
N MET A 685 3.41 11.71 -17.27
CA MET A 685 4.81 12.09 -17.06
C MET A 685 5.78 11.44 -18.06
N THR A 686 5.34 10.45 -18.85
CA THR A 686 6.19 9.73 -19.82
C THR A 686 5.94 10.12 -21.27
N THR A 687 5.00 11.00 -21.55
CA THR A 687 4.80 11.52 -22.90
C THR A 687 5.90 12.55 -23.20
N ASP A 688 6.96 12.07 -23.85
CA ASP A 688 8.07 12.91 -24.36
C ASP A 688 7.66 13.76 -25.57
N ASP A 689 6.46 13.63 -26.08
CA ASP A 689 6.01 14.26 -27.32
C ASP A 689 5.08 15.43 -27.03
N ASN A 690 5.47 16.60 -27.55
CA ASN A 690 4.73 17.87 -27.53
C ASN A 690 3.43 17.87 -28.35
N GLU A 691 3.02 16.74 -28.87
CA GLU A 691 1.69 16.54 -29.44
C GLU A 691 0.89 15.79 -28.39
N THR A 692 0.00 16.50 -27.71
CA THR A 692 -1.01 15.86 -26.85
C THR A 692 -2.00 15.10 -27.74
N PRO A 693 -1.84 13.78 -27.96
CA PRO A 693 -2.98 12.97 -28.33
C PRO A 693 -3.96 13.09 -27.16
N ASP A 694 -5.24 13.07 -27.44
CA ASP A 694 -6.23 12.99 -26.38
C ASP A 694 -5.79 11.91 -25.40
N SER A 695 -5.60 12.30 -24.14
CA SER A 695 -5.03 11.38 -23.16
C SER A 695 -5.93 10.16 -23.09
N ASP A 696 -5.36 9.01 -22.78
CA ASP A 696 -6.14 7.79 -22.67
C ASP A 696 -7.26 7.91 -21.63
N MET A 697 -7.07 8.76 -20.61
CA MET A 697 -8.13 9.15 -19.67
C MET A 697 -9.28 9.86 -20.38
N ILE A 698 -9.00 10.72 -21.35
CA ILE A 698 -10.05 11.44 -22.10
C ILE A 698 -10.81 10.49 -23.03
N LYS A 699 -10.11 9.60 -23.72
CA LYS A 699 -10.78 8.54 -24.51
C LYS A 699 -11.70 7.69 -23.65
N MET A 700 -11.26 7.34 -22.45
CA MET A 700 -12.09 6.61 -21.49
C MET A 700 -13.27 7.45 -21.00
N LEU A 701 -13.06 8.73 -20.69
CA LEU A 701 -14.12 9.65 -20.32
C LEU A 701 -15.18 9.76 -21.42
N GLU A 702 -14.78 9.85 -22.69
CA GLU A 702 -15.68 9.84 -23.84
C GLU A 702 -16.51 8.55 -23.93
N MET A 703 -15.90 7.38 -23.69
CA MET A 703 -16.62 6.11 -23.64
C MET A 703 -17.66 6.06 -22.50
N ILE A 704 -17.29 6.64 -21.32
CA ILE A 704 -18.18 6.73 -20.17
C ILE A 704 -19.35 7.68 -20.44
N GLU A 705 -19.09 8.83 -21.03
CA GLU A 705 -20.11 9.82 -21.41
C GLU A 705 -21.08 9.25 -22.48
N GLU A 706 -20.58 8.45 -23.42
CA GLU A 706 -21.43 7.75 -24.38
C GLU A 706 -22.33 6.71 -23.69
N LYS A 707 -21.79 5.98 -22.73
CA LYS A 707 -22.52 4.98 -21.94
C LYS A 707 -23.55 5.63 -21.02
N TYR A 708 -23.25 6.80 -20.46
CA TYR A 708 -24.05 7.50 -19.46
C TYR A 708 -24.40 8.93 -19.90
N PRO A 709 -25.38 9.11 -20.81
CA PRO A 709 -25.73 10.43 -21.35
C PRO A 709 -26.29 11.39 -20.29
N GLN A 710 -26.66 10.94 -19.09
CA GLN A 710 -27.04 11.79 -17.97
C GLN A 710 -25.85 12.56 -17.37
N ILE A 711 -24.60 12.22 -17.68
CA ILE A 711 -23.43 12.96 -17.19
C ILE A 711 -23.46 14.42 -17.67
N ASP A 712 -23.29 15.32 -16.71
CA ASP A 712 -23.08 16.73 -16.96
C ASP A 712 -21.61 17.00 -17.29
N LYS A 713 -21.31 17.22 -18.55
CA LYS A 713 -19.94 17.44 -19.04
C LYS A 713 -19.30 18.72 -18.46
N SER A 714 -20.08 19.63 -17.91
CA SER A 714 -19.57 20.80 -17.21
C SER A 714 -19.14 20.49 -15.78
N ARG A 715 -19.53 19.32 -15.23
CA ARG A 715 -19.26 18.89 -13.84
C ARG A 715 -18.55 17.54 -13.80
N VAL A 716 -17.43 17.45 -14.49
CA VAL A 716 -16.50 16.33 -14.45
C VAL A 716 -15.35 16.67 -13.52
N TYR A 717 -15.09 15.82 -12.55
CA TYR A 717 -14.10 16.07 -11.50
C TYR A 717 -13.05 14.97 -11.43
N LEU A 718 -11.86 15.33 -10.94
CA LEU A 718 -10.76 14.41 -10.69
C LEU A 718 -10.49 14.29 -9.20
N SER A 719 -10.31 13.06 -8.71
CA SER A 719 -9.78 12.82 -7.37
C SER A 719 -8.80 11.65 -7.39
N GLY A 720 -7.79 11.67 -6.53
CA GLY A 720 -6.84 10.56 -6.51
C GLY A 720 -5.93 10.54 -5.30
N LEU A 721 -5.44 9.32 -4.99
CA LEU A 721 -4.51 9.03 -3.90
C LEU A 721 -3.09 8.88 -4.45
N SER A 722 -2.08 9.51 -3.80
CA SER A 722 -0.66 9.23 -4.09
C SER A 722 -0.34 9.43 -5.58
N ARG A 723 0.02 8.37 -6.31
CA ARG A 723 0.21 8.45 -7.77
C ARG A 723 -1.06 8.92 -8.48
N GLY A 724 -2.24 8.56 -7.99
CA GLY A 724 -3.50 9.11 -8.47
C GLY A 724 -3.61 10.63 -8.23
N SER A 725 -3.05 11.16 -7.14
CA SER A 725 -2.95 12.60 -6.90
C SER A 725 -1.98 13.29 -7.88
N ILE A 726 -0.87 12.62 -8.24
CA ILE A 726 0.02 13.08 -9.33
C ILE A 726 -0.74 13.14 -10.66
N ASN A 727 -1.49 12.09 -10.98
CA ASN A 727 -2.28 12.03 -12.22
C ASN A 727 -3.38 13.09 -12.22
N THR A 728 -4.03 13.36 -11.06
CA THR A 728 -4.97 14.48 -10.89
C THR A 728 -4.29 15.82 -11.19
N THR A 729 -3.07 16.03 -10.67
CA THR A 729 -2.29 17.24 -10.94
C THR A 729 -1.98 17.39 -12.42
N ASN A 730 -1.48 16.31 -13.05
CA ASN A 730 -1.06 16.34 -14.44
C ASN A 730 -2.25 16.57 -15.39
N ALA A 731 -3.34 15.81 -15.22
CA ALA A 731 -4.53 15.94 -16.06
C ALA A 731 -5.24 17.29 -15.83
N GLY A 732 -5.24 17.79 -14.58
CA GLY A 732 -5.75 19.13 -14.28
C GLY A 732 -4.98 20.28 -14.93
N LEU A 733 -3.77 20.04 -15.42
CA LEU A 733 -2.95 21.00 -16.17
C LEU A 733 -2.97 20.76 -17.68
N SER A 734 -2.85 19.47 -18.11
CA SER A 734 -2.81 19.13 -19.55
C SER A 734 -4.19 19.08 -20.21
N ASP A 735 -5.16 18.51 -19.51
CA ASP A 735 -6.52 18.23 -20.00
C ASP A 735 -7.55 19.10 -19.28
N VAL A 736 -7.12 20.27 -18.82
CA VAL A 736 -7.90 21.19 -17.98
C VAL A 736 -9.28 21.53 -18.54
N LYS A 737 -9.44 21.56 -19.86
CA LYS A 737 -10.72 21.86 -20.56
C LYS A 737 -11.84 20.84 -20.22
N TYR A 738 -11.50 19.64 -19.76
CA TYR A 738 -12.48 18.58 -19.47
C TYR A 738 -12.91 18.55 -18.00
N PHE A 739 -12.14 19.17 -17.10
CA PHE A 739 -12.35 19.02 -15.64
C PHE A 739 -12.72 20.34 -14.97
N ALA A 740 -13.77 20.31 -14.16
CA ALA A 740 -14.25 21.49 -13.46
C ALA A 740 -13.42 21.81 -12.20
N ALA A 741 -12.95 20.79 -11.49
CA ALA A 741 -12.09 20.92 -10.31
C ALA A 741 -11.37 19.59 -10.02
N GLY A 742 -10.35 19.65 -9.16
CA GLY A 742 -9.60 18.49 -8.73
C GLY A 742 -9.36 18.41 -7.23
N ALA A 743 -9.16 17.18 -6.71
CA ALA A 743 -8.81 16.92 -5.32
C ALA A 743 -7.77 15.81 -5.21
N GLY A 744 -6.62 16.08 -4.59
CA GLY A 744 -5.57 15.10 -4.37
C GLY A 744 -5.44 14.69 -2.91
N HIS A 745 -5.26 13.41 -2.63
CA HIS A 745 -4.93 12.91 -1.31
C HIS A 745 -3.52 12.32 -1.27
N SER A 746 -2.83 12.47 -0.13
CA SER A 746 -1.42 12.09 0.01
C SER A 746 -0.57 12.63 -1.15
N GLY A 747 -0.70 13.91 -1.39
CA GLY A 747 0.00 14.79 -2.32
C GLY A 747 0.10 16.19 -1.72
N PRO A 748 0.71 17.15 -2.43
CA PRO A 748 1.31 17.07 -3.76
C PRO A 748 2.76 16.54 -3.78
N PHE A 749 3.24 16.08 -4.96
CA PHE A 749 4.57 15.46 -5.13
C PHE A 749 5.56 16.30 -5.94
N GLY A 750 5.21 17.50 -6.33
CA GLY A 750 6.02 18.37 -7.17
C GLY A 750 5.44 18.57 -8.57
N ALA A 751 6.03 19.51 -9.30
CA ALA A 751 5.64 19.83 -10.66
C ALA A 751 6.84 19.72 -11.60
N SER A 752 6.64 19.02 -12.71
CA SER A 752 7.64 18.88 -13.77
C SER A 752 7.72 20.14 -14.63
N GLU A 753 8.74 20.25 -15.48
CA GLU A 753 8.83 21.31 -16.50
C GLU A 753 7.67 21.21 -17.51
N VAL A 754 7.15 20.00 -17.77
CA VAL A 754 5.95 19.79 -18.60
C VAL A 754 4.73 20.45 -17.92
N ASN A 755 4.54 20.23 -16.62
CA ASN A 755 3.46 20.89 -15.88
C ASN A 755 3.50 22.41 -15.98
N LYS A 756 4.68 23.01 -15.87
CA LYS A 756 4.87 24.45 -16.03
C LYS A 756 4.52 24.92 -17.44
N GLN A 757 4.96 24.17 -18.46
CA GLN A 757 4.63 24.47 -19.86
C GLN A 757 3.11 24.38 -20.10
N GLN A 758 2.43 23.35 -19.57
CA GLN A 758 0.98 23.20 -19.70
C GLN A 758 0.23 24.33 -19.00
N ALA A 759 0.65 24.71 -17.78
CA ALA A 759 0.08 25.85 -17.08
C ALA A 759 0.23 27.14 -17.93
N GLU A 760 1.42 27.39 -18.49
CA GLU A 760 1.68 28.58 -19.33
C GLU A 760 0.87 28.58 -20.63
N LEU A 761 0.65 27.41 -21.24
CA LEU A 761 -0.16 27.26 -22.45
C LEU A 761 -1.64 27.52 -22.20
N ASN A 762 -2.14 27.14 -21.03
CA ASN A 762 -3.57 27.09 -20.72
C ASN A 762 -4.08 28.30 -19.92
N LYS A 763 -3.19 29.09 -19.25
CA LYS A 763 -3.56 30.16 -18.31
C LYS A 763 -4.46 31.26 -18.84
N ASP A 764 -4.39 31.56 -20.15
CA ASP A 764 -5.18 32.63 -20.75
C ASP A 764 -6.61 32.17 -21.13
N GLN A 765 -6.91 30.87 -21.02
CA GLN A 765 -8.18 30.29 -21.44
C GLN A 765 -8.87 29.49 -20.35
N TYR A 766 -8.11 28.84 -19.45
CA TYR A 766 -8.66 27.90 -18.47
C TYR A 766 -8.22 28.26 -17.07
N ASP A 767 -9.09 28.00 -16.10
CA ASP A 767 -8.78 28.00 -14.67
C ASP A 767 -9.00 26.59 -14.12
N MET A 768 -8.27 26.20 -13.05
CA MET A 768 -8.45 24.90 -12.40
C MET A 768 -8.40 25.03 -10.88
N PRO A 769 -9.57 25.03 -10.22
CA PRO A 769 -9.63 24.90 -8.76
C PRO A 769 -9.09 23.55 -8.29
N ILE A 770 -8.27 23.54 -7.22
CA ILE A 770 -7.70 22.31 -6.71
C ILE A 770 -7.52 22.33 -5.20
N ILE A 771 -7.71 21.19 -4.56
CA ILE A 771 -7.43 20.97 -3.13
C ILE A 771 -6.56 19.75 -2.93
N PHE A 772 -5.62 19.83 -1.98
CA PHE A 772 -4.78 18.71 -1.57
C PHE A 772 -4.94 18.40 -0.10
N PHE A 773 -4.96 17.11 0.24
CA PHE A 773 -4.94 16.61 1.61
C PHE A 773 -3.67 15.82 1.85
N THR A 774 -2.97 16.11 2.94
CA THR A 774 -1.74 15.41 3.31
C THR A 774 -1.67 15.16 4.81
N GLY A 775 -1.16 14.00 5.21
CA GLY A 775 -0.90 13.68 6.61
C GLY A 775 0.40 14.31 7.10
N ASP A 776 0.47 14.71 8.37
CA ASP A 776 1.71 15.20 8.98
C ASP A 776 2.75 14.10 9.20
N GLY A 777 2.31 12.83 9.21
CA GLY A 777 3.15 11.63 9.22
C GLY A 777 3.34 11.00 7.84
N ASP A 778 2.87 11.66 6.77
CA ASP A 778 3.07 11.18 5.40
C ASP A 778 4.54 11.37 4.99
N GLU A 779 5.27 10.26 4.97
CA GLU A 779 6.71 10.25 4.70
C GLU A 779 7.11 10.77 3.33
N TYR A 780 6.16 10.82 2.38
CA TYR A 780 6.39 11.33 1.02
C TYR A 780 6.05 12.81 0.88
N CYS A 781 5.08 13.30 1.65
CA CYS A 781 4.51 14.64 1.48
C CYS A 781 4.64 15.53 2.70
N LYS A 782 5.12 15.02 3.84
CA LYS A 782 5.23 15.78 5.11
C LYS A 782 6.05 17.06 5.00
N ASP A 783 7.05 17.07 4.12
CA ASP A 783 7.97 18.18 3.90
C ASP A 783 7.70 18.90 2.56
N ALA A 784 6.49 18.75 2.02
CA ALA A 784 6.11 19.27 0.71
C ALA A 784 6.32 20.78 0.54
N PHE A 785 6.41 21.54 1.63
CA PHE A 785 6.64 22.98 1.64
C PHE A 785 7.87 23.39 2.48
N ASP A 786 8.80 22.47 2.74
CA ASP A 786 10.03 22.83 3.46
C ASP A 786 10.86 23.82 2.64
N ALA A 787 11.12 24.99 3.21
CA ALA A 787 11.94 26.03 2.58
C ALA A 787 13.40 25.59 2.32
N ASN A 788 13.83 24.50 2.96
CA ASN A 788 15.20 23.92 2.78
C ASN A 788 15.20 22.61 1.97
N GLY A 789 14.01 22.08 1.60
CA GLY A 789 13.85 20.86 0.87
C GLY A 789 13.54 21.04 -0.62
N ASP A 790 13.05 19.99 -1.24
CA ASP A 790 12.71 19.99 -2.68
C ASP A 790 11.47 20.84 -3.02
N ASN A 791 10.74 21.33 -2.02
CA ASN A 791 9.57 22.22 -2.17
C ASN A 791 8.51 21.71 -3.14
N ALA A 792 8.29 20.40 -3.16
CA ALA A 792 7.39 19.75 -4.10
C ALA A 792 5.96 20.35 -4.08
N GLY A 793 5.42 20.60 -2.90
CA GLY A 793 4.11 21.22 -2.76
C GLY A 793 4.06 22.67 -3.22
N LEU A 794 5.12 23.43 -2.96
CA LEU A 794 5.24 24.80 -3.48
C LEU A 794 5.28 24.81 -5.01
N GLN A 795 6.02 23.87 -5.63
CA GLN A 795 6.07 23.76 -7.09
C GLN A 795 4.68 23.52 -7.69
N VAL A 796 3.87 22.64 -7.08
CA VAL A 796 2.50 22.39 -7.52
C VAL A 796 1.62 23.62 -7.29
N ALA A 797 1.71 24.27 -6.14
CA ALA A 797 0.97 25.52 -5.88
C ALA A 797 1.34 26.59 -6.92
N GLN A 798 2.61 26.75 -7.24
CA GLN A 798 3.09 27.73 -8.23
C GLN A 798 2.52 27.50 -9.62
N VAL A 799 2.47 26.25 -10.10
CA VAL A 799 1.92 25.96 -11.44
C VAL A 799 0.41 26.21 -11.51
N TYR A 800 -0.32 25.92 -10.42
CA TYR A 800 -1.75 26.25 -10.34
C TYR A 800 -2.00 27.74 -10.13
N GLN A 801 -1.15 28.45 -9.39
CA GLN A 801 -1.21 29.92 -9.32
C GLN A 801 -0.99 30.53 -10.69
N LEU A 802 -0.01 30.04 -11.44
CA LEU A 802 0.24 30.48 -12.82
C LEU A 802 -0.96 30.23 -13.74
N LEU A 803 -1.54 29.00 -13.71
CA LEU A 803 -2.72 28.65 -14.49
C LEU A 803 -3.91 29.54 -14.16
N ASN A 804 -4.12 29.84 -12.87
CA ASN A 804 -5.29 30.56 -12.35
C ASN A 804 -5.11 32.10 -12.31
N ASP A 805 -4.10 32.64 -12.99
CA ASP A 805 -3.77 34.08 -13.02
C ASP A 805 -3.63 34.70 -11.62
N MET A 806 -2.90 34.04 -10.74
CA MET A 806 -2.60 34.45 -9.37
C MET A 806 -1.15 34.91 -9.22
N GLU A 807 -0.88 35.75 -8.20
CA GLU A 807 0.50 36.03 -7.83
C GLU A 807 1.22 34.73 -7.37
N VAL A 808 2.31 34.40 -8.06
CA VAL A 808 3.04 33.16 -7.78
C VAL A 808 3.85 33.28 -6.50
N THR A 809 3.54 32.46 -5.51
CA THR A 809 4.28 32.41 -4.23
C THR A 809 5.73 31.99 -4.48
N ARG A 810 6.69 32.78 -4.00
CA ARG A 810 8.11 32.48 -4.10
C ARG A 810 8.61 31.85 -2.82
N ILE A 811 9.75 31.18 -2.88
CA ILE A 811 10.35 30.52 -1.71
C ILE A 811 10.65 31.52 -0.58
N GLU A 812 11.04 32.74 -0.94
CA GLU A 812 11.29 33.81 0.03
C GLU A 812 10.04 34.38 0.69
N ASP A 813 8.85 34.09 0.19
CA ASP A 813 7.57 34.51 0.76
C ASP A 813 7.10 33.54 1.86
N ILE A 814 7.74 32.34 1.97
CA ILE A 814 7.45 31.35 3.01
C ILE A 814 8.06 31.82 4.33
N ASN A 815 7.24 31.88 5.36
CA ASN A 815 7.71 32.21 6.70
C ASN A 815 8.10 30.94 7.49
N PRO A 816 9.38 30.63 7.65
CA PRO A 816 9.84 29.40 8.33
C PRO A 816 9.49 29.37 9.83
N ASP A 817 9.18 30.52 10.44
CA ASP A 817 8.76 30.61 11.84
C ASP A 817 7.25 30.37 12.03
N ASP A 818 6.48 30.32 10.95
CA ASP A 818 5.04 30.02 10.97
C ASP A 818 4.81 28.54 10.75
N SER A 819 4.51 27.81 11.81
CA SER A 819 4.22 26.37 11.74
C SER A 819 2.88 26.02 11.10
N TYR A 820 2.03 27.03 10.83
CA TYR A 820 0.74 26.79 10.20
C TYR A 820 0.91 26.53 8.70
N LEU A 821 0.60 25.33 8.26
CA LEU A 821 0.68 24.89 6.85
C LEU A 821 1.95 25.40 6.16
N TYR A 822 3.09 25.09 6.79
CA TYR A 822 4.42 25.31 6.23
C TYR A 822 4.83 26.77 6.01
N GLY A 823 4.13 27.71 6.64
CA GLY A 823 4.44 29.14 6.52
C GLY A 823 4.12 29.79 5.17
N VAL A 824 3.35 29.11 4.32
CA VAL A 824 2.84 29.67 3.06
C VAL A 824 1.90 30.83 3.35
N PRO A 825 1.94 31.93 2.57
CA PRO A 825 1.09 33.11 2.76
C PRO A 825 -0.36 32.87 2.31
N TRP A 826 -1.06 31.96 3.00
CA TRP A 826 -2.46 31.64 2.73
C TRP A 826 -3.35 32.89 2.93
N THR A 827 -4.26 33.15 1.99
CA THR A 827 -5.24 34.25 2.07
C THR A 827 -6.24 33.98 3.19
N THR A 828 -6.67 32.75 3.32
CA THR A 828 -7.58 32.28 4.37
C THR A 828 -6.98 31.08 5.10
N ARG A 829 -7.16 31.03 6.41
CA ARG A 829 -6.71 29.93 7.28
C ARG A 829 -7.80 29.56 8.25
N TYR A 830 -8.06 28.25 8.40
CA TYR A 830 -8.97 27.75 9.43
C TYR A 830 -8.56 26.36 9.90
N THR A 831 -8.98 26.01 11.11
CA THR A 831 -8.70 24.70 11.71
C THR A 831 -10.00 23.94 11.91
N ILE A 832 -10.00 22.67 11.53
CA ILE A 832 -11.07 21.73 11.82
C ILE A 832 -10.63 20.92 13.04
N GLU A 833 -11.38 21.03 14.12
CA GLU A 833 -11.11 20.26 15.34
C GLU A 833 -11.74 18.87 15.26
N PRO A 834 -11.16 17.86 15.95
CA PRO A 834 -11.68 16.49 15.93
C PRO A 834 -13.13 16.38 16.41
N THR A 835 -13.89 15.52 15.76
CA THR A 835 -15.27 15.12 16.13
C THR A 835 -15.35 13.60 16.27
N GLU A 836 -16.54 13.05 16.54
CA GLU A 836 -16.74 11.59 16.53
C GLU A 836 -16.60 11.00 15.11
N GLU A 837 -16.94 11.77 14.09
CA GLU A 837 -16.88 11.36 12.68
C GLU A 837 -15.52 11.68 12.05
N ASN A 838 -15.01 12.88 12.29
CA ASN A 838 -13.68 13.31 11.89
C ASN A 838 -12.75 13.33 13.10
N ILE A 839 -12.03 12.27 13.32
CA ILE A 839 -11.18 12.06 14.50
C ILE A 839 -9.81 12.73 14.42
N ALA A 840 -9.45 13.33 13.29
CA ALA A 840 -8.19 14.04 13.11
C ALA A 840 -8.40 15.56 13.10
N LYS A 841 -7.49 16.26 13.75
CA LYS A 841 -7.36 17.71 13.58
C LYS A 841 -6.82 18.01 12.19
N MET A 842 -7.35 19.06 11.53
CA MET A 842 -6.83 19.53 10.26
C MET A 842 -6.60 21.05 10.27
N ASN A 843 -5.52 21.48 9.67
CA ASN A 843 -5.30 22.87 9.31
C ASN A 843 -5.53 23.03 7.81
N VAL A 844 -6.31 24.02 7.42
CA VAL A 844 -6.65 24.30 6.01
C VAL A 844 -6.21 25.71 5.63
N GLY A 845 -5.50 25.82 4.51
CA GLY A 845 -5.10 27.06 3.89
C GLY A 845 -5.68 27.21 2.50
N VAL A 846 -6.08 28.42 2.13
CA VAL A 846 -6.68 28.75 0.84
C VAL A 846 -5.98 29.95 0.24
N ILE A 847 -5.66 29.88 -1.05
CA ILE A 847 -5.32 31.04 -1.89
C ILE A 847 -6.45 31.17 -2.91
N GLU A 848 -7.05 32.34 -3.01
CA GLU A 848 -8.19 32.60 -3.90
C GLU A 848 -7.89 33.82 -4.77
N ASN A 849 -8.25 33.77 -6.06
CA ASN A 849 -8.19 34.93 -6.96
C ASN A 849 -9.50 35.74 -6.97
N ASP A 850 -9.50 36.87 -7.69
CA ASP A 850 -10.66 37.75 -7.79
C ASP A 850 -11.89 37.08 -8.47
N LYS A 851 -11.69 36.03 -9.25
CA LYS A 851 -12.77 35.23 -9.86
C LYS A 851 -13.37 34.20 -8.88
N GLY A 852 -12.78 34.01 -7.73
CA GLY A 852 -13.20 33.01 -6.75
C GLY A 852 -12.64 31.59 -7.00
N ILE A 853 -11.60 31.48 -7.78
CA ILE A 853 -10.90 30.21 -8.01
C ILE A 853 -9.93 29.97 -6.85
N GLU A 854 -9.98 28.79 -6.26
CA GLU A 854 -9.22 28.44 -5.06
C GLU A 854 -8.16 27.39 -5.32
N ILE A 855 -7.00 27.59 -4.72
CA ILE A 855 -5.98 26.57 -4.48
C ILE A 855 -5.95 26.34 -2.99
N SER A 856 -6.29 25.14 -2.55
CA SER A 856 -6.42 24.80 -1.13
C SER A 856 -5.51 23.66 -0.72
N MET A 857 -5.10 23.66 0.56
CA MET A 857 -4.37 22.57 1.16
C MET A 857 -4.87 22.30 2.57
N ALA A 858 -5.02 21.01 2.90
CA ALA A 858 -5.37 20.53 4.23
C ALA A 858 -4.27 19.60 4.76
N ARG A 859 -3.80 19.87 6.00
CA ARG A 859 -2.87 18.99 6.73
C ARG A 859 -3.62 18.26 7.81
N ILE A 860 -3.58 16.91 7.74
CA ILE A 860 -4.25 16.00 8.66
C ILE A 860 -3.24 15.57 9.72
N TYR A 861 -3.49 15.92 10.99
CA TYR A 861 -2.57 15.60 12.08
C TYR A 861 -2.74 14.15 12.56
N GLY A 862 -1.62 13.44 12.71
CA GLY A 862 -1.58 12.02 13.13
C GLY A 862 -1.93 11.05 12.01
N TRP A 863 -1.84 11.46 10.74
CA TRP A 863 -2.16 10.64 9.58
C TRP A 863 -0.92 10.36 8.72
N GLY A 864 -0.84 9.16 8.16
CA GLY A 864 0.24 8.74 7.26
C GLY A 864 -0.14 8.82 5.78
N HIS A 865 0.61 8.12 4.94
CA HIS A 865 0.40 8.07 3.49
C HIS A 865 -0.74 7.12 3.11
N TRP A 866 -2.00 7.55 3.27
CA TRP A 866 -3.18 6.75 2.94
C TRP A 866 -4.43 7.63 2.82
N ASN A 867 -5.51 7.11 2.21
CA ASN A 867 -6.82 7.73 2.21
C ASN A 867 -7.31 8.00 3.65
N TYR A 868 -7.95 9.13 3.85
CA TYR A 868 -8.67 9.47 5.07
C TYR A 868 -10.13 9.72 4.70
N SER A 869 -10.99 8.74 4.97
CA SER A 869 -12.37 8.72 4.42
C SER A 869 -13.23 9.96 4.75
N PRO A 870 -13.07 10.67 5.89
CA PRO A 870 -13.83 11.90 6.15
C PRO A 870 -13.52 13.07 5.21
N ASP A 871 -12.37 13.07 4.52
CA ASP A 871 -12.01 14.17 3.62
C ASP A 871 -12.75 14.10 2.27
N ALA A 872 -13.32 12.96 1.91
CA ALA A 872 -14.12 12.84 0.68
C ALA A 872 -15.28 13.84 0.62
N GLN A 873 -15.99 14.05 1.73
CA GLN A 873 -17.04 15.06 1.81
C GLN A 873 -16.46 16.48 1.63
N MET A 874 -15.31 16.76 2.24
CA MET A 874 -14.63 18.05 2.09
C MET A 874 -14.16 18.29 0.65
N MET A 875 -13.66 17.22 -0.02
CA MET A 875 -13.31 17.29 -1.44
C MET A 875 -14.54 17.59 -2.29
N TRP A 876 -15.66 16.92 -2.00
CA TRP A 876 -16.92 17.16 -2.70
C TRP A 876 -17.43 18.57 -2.45
N ASP A 877 -17.49 19.02 -1.20
CA ASP A 877 -17.89 20.38 -0.84
C ASP A 877 -17.02 21.45 -1.52
N PHE A 878 -15.76 21.15 -1.77
CA PHE A 878 -14.87 22.01 -2.55
C PHE A 878 -15.20 21.94 -4.04
N MET A 879 -15.17 20.74 -4.64
CA MET A 879 -15.26 20.57 -6.09
C MET A 879 -16.64 20.92 -6.64
N SER A 880 -17.72 20.55 -5.93
CA SER A 880 -19.11 20.77 -6.34
C SER A 880 -19.48 22.26 -6.48
N ARG A 881 -18.67 23.16 -5.94
CA ARG A 881 -18.84 24.62 -6.11
C ARG A 881 -18.46 25.12 -7.50
N TYR A 882 -17.86 24.27 -8.33
CA TYR A 882 -17.32 24.65 -9.63
C TYR A 882 -17.96 23.85 -10.76
N ALA A 883 -18.16 24.53 -11.88
CA ALA A 883 -18.47 23.93 -13.18
C ALA A 883 -17.54 24.52 -14.25
N ARG A 884 -17.39 23.82 -15.36
CA ARG A 884 -16.67 24.29 -16.54
C ARG A 884 -17.65 24.92 -17.54
N ASP A 885 -17.43 26.16 -17.95
CA ASP A 885 -18.12 26.70 -19.11
C ASP A 885 -17.57 26.00 -20.37
N LEU A 886 -18.40 25.21 -21.02
CA LEU A 886 -18.00 24.41 -22.18
C LEU A 886 -17.77 25.24 -23.47
N GLU A 887 -18.23 26.51 -23.49
CA GLU A 887 -18.04 27.40 -24.63
C GLU A 887 -16.77 28.26 -24.47
N THR A 888 -16.55 28.79 -23.29
CA THR A 888 -15.42 29.70 -23.00
C THR A 888 -14.22 28.98 -22.42
N GLY A 889 -14.42 27.85 -21.74
CA GLY A 889 -13.39 27.11 -21.00
C GLY A 889 -13.12 27.65 -19.59
N GLU A 890 -13.80 28.72 -19.17
CA GLU A 890 -13.62 29.29 -17.83
C GLU A 890 -14.26 28.43 -16.73
N SER A 891 -13.74 28.49 -15.52
CA SER A 891 -14.41 27.93 -14.34
C SER A 891 -15.52 28.85 -13.85
N ILE A 892 -16.70 28.28 -13.64
CA ILE A 892 -17.86 28.94 -13.06
C ILE A 892 -17.94 28.59 -11.57
N ARG A 893 -18.00 29.60 -10.70
CA ARG A 893 -18.22 29.45 -9.28
C ARG A 893 -19.72 29.43 -8.97
N LEU A 894 -20.31 28.23 -8.82
CA LEU A 894 -21.76 28.01 -8.69
C LEU A 894 -22.37 28.62 -7.42
N ASP A 895 -21.64 28.59 -6.30
CA ASP A 895 -22.09 29.12 -5.00
C ASP A 895 -22.07 30.66 -4.93
N LYS A 896 -21.45 31.32 -5.90
CA LYS A 896 -21.39 32.78 -6.05
C LYS A 896 -22.36 33.33 -7.12
N LEU A 897 -23.07 32.46 -7.86
CA LEU A 897 -24.09 32.87 -8.78
C LEU A 897 -25.27 33.47 -7.98
N THR A 898 -25.50 34.77 -8.11
CA THR A 898 -26.71 35.40 -7.56
C THR A 898 -27.89 34.84 -8.35
N PRO A 899 -28.96 34.32 -7.71
CA PRO A 899 -30.12 33.91 -8.45
C PRO A 899 -30.62 35.09 -9.27
N GLU A 900 -30.72 34.97 -10.59
CA GLU A 900 -31.45 35.94 -11.39
C GLU A 900 -32.88 35.96 -10.86
N VAL A 901 -33.24 37.02 -10.16
CA VAL A 901 -34.64 37.26 -9.83
C VAL A 901 -35.33 37.56 -11.16
N PRO A 902 -36.27 36.73 -11.61
CA PRO A 902 -36.99 37.05 -12.83
C PRO A 902 -37.64 38.41 -12.64
N THR A 903 -37.16 39.41 -13.35
CA THR A 903 -37.85 40.71 -13.43
C THR A 903 -39.13 40.49 -14.25
N ASP A 904 -40.24 40.35 -13.54
CA ASP A 904 -41.55 40.40 -14.18
C ASP A 904 -41.78 41.86 -14.64
N PRO A 905 -41.93 42.11 -15.93
CA PRO A 905 -42.04 43.47 -16.44
C PRO A 905 -43.41 44.14 -16.19
N SER A 906 -44.22 43.63 -15.26
CA SER A 906 -45.63 44.07 -15.14
C SER A 906 -46.07 44.59 -13.77
N GLU A 907 -45.17 44.92 -12.82
CA GLU A 907 -45.58 45.61 -11.59
C GLU A 907 -45.17 47.09 -11.61
N PRO A 908 -46.11 48.04 -11.33
CA PRO A 908 -45.82 49.47 -11.30
C PRO A 908 -45.18 49.87 -9.98
N ASP A 909 -44.31 50.89 -10.06
CA ASP A 909 -43.59 51.53 -8.94
C ASP A 909 -44.49 51.86 -7.73
N VAL A 910 -44.18 51.23 -6.61
CA VAL A 910 -44.75 51.63 -5.30
C VAL A 910 -43.70 52.48 -4.55
N GLU A 911 -44.01 53.75 -4.32
CA GLU A 911 -43.19 54.64 -3.50
C GLU A 911 -43.05 54.10 -2.06
N VAL A 912 -41.84 54.01 -1.58
CA VAL A 912 -41.48 53.65 -0.20
C VAL A 912 -41.55 54.90 0.69
N PRO A 913 -42.26 54.88 1.84
CA PRO A 913 -42.20 55.97 2.80
C PRO A 913 -40.94 55.93 3.66
N GLU A 914 -40.38 57.09 3.99
CA GLU A 914 -39.21 57.32 4.81
C GLU A 914 -39.29 56.67 6.22
N GLU A 915 -38.14 56.13 6.68
CA GLU A 915 -37.95 55.51 7.99
C GLU A 915 -38.06 56.52 9.14
N GLY A 916 -38.78 56.09 10.19
CA GLY A 916 -38.75 56.75 11.50
C GLY A 916 -37.81 56.03 12.48
N GLU A 917 -36.95 56.77 13.16
CA GLU A 917 -36.02 56.31 14.20
C GLU A 917 -36.71 55.47 15.29
N VAL A 918 -36.12 54.28 15.60
CA VAL A 918 -36.48 53.48 16.78
C VAL A 918 -35.26 53.33 17.71
N THR A 919 -35.45 53.84 18.90
CA THR A 919 -34.54 53.79 20.03
C THR A 919 -34.47 52.42 20.66
N THR A 920 -33.27 51.96 21.02
CA THR A 920 -32.98 50.73 21.75
C THR A 920 -33.26 50.84 23.24
N PRO A 921 -33.74 49.82 23.95
CA PRO A 921 -33.59 49.70 25.38
C PRO A 921 -32.50 48.68 25.76
N ASP A 922 -31.84 48.95 26.89
CA ASP A 922 -30.75 48.24 27.54
C ASP A 922 -31.10 46.82 28.07
N PRO A 923 -30.09 45.98 28.37
CA PRO A 923 -30.20 44.54 28.55
C PRO A 923 -30.59 44.11 29.96
N VAL A 924 -31.33 42.99 30.06
CA VAL A 924 -31.57 42.25 31.31
C VAL A 924 -30.78 40.95 31.28
N GLU A 925 -29.91 40.79 32.29
CA GLU A 925 -29.18 39.53 32.62
C GLU A 925 -30.14 38.42 33.02
N SER A 926 -29.91 37.21 32.48
CA SER A 926 -29.94 35.98 33.25
C SER A 926 -29.55 34.77 32.40
N GLY A 927 -28.46 34.12 32.74
CA GLY A 927 -28.27 32.75 33.12
C GLY A 927 -28.50 31.63 32.10
N ASP A 928 -27.36 31.08 31.72
CA ASP A 928 -27.06 29.64 31.56
C ASP A 928 -27.43 28.90 30.25
N LYS A 929 -26.37 28.43 29.65
CA LYS A 929 -26.11 27.19 28.88
C LYS A 929 -26.23 27.16 27.37
N THR A 930 -25.06 26.72 26.94
CA THR A 930 -24.66 25.95 25.76
C THR A 930 -24.50 26.68 24.44
N SER A 931 -23.26 26.78 24.14
CA SER A 931 -22.65 27.18 22.89
C SER A 931 -23.04 26.26 21.77
N ILE A 932 -23.80 26.78 20.83
CA ILE A 932 -23.83 26.29 19.43
C ILE A 932 -23.85 27.56 18.59
N THR A 933 -22.68 28.09 18.29
CA THR A 933 -22.55 29.18 17.35
C THR A 933 -21.11 29.27 16.81
N SER A 934 -20.70 28.23 16.09
CA SER A 934 -19.57 28.32 15.18
C SER A 934 -19.62 27.34 14.00
N LEU A 935 -20.82 26.81 13.70
CA LEU A 935 -21.05 25.96 12.51
C LEU A 935 -21.95 26.62 11.46
N MET A 936 -22.21 27.92 11.53
CA MET A 936 -23.14 28.60 10.61
C MET A 936 -22.46 29.60 9.66
N ALA A 937 -21.24 29.34 9.26
CA ALA A 937 -20.63 30.08 8.15
C ALA A 937 -20.44 29.23 6.88
N VAL A 938 -20.70 27.92 6.94
CA VAL A 938 -20.60 27.01 5.79
C VAL A 938 -21.96 26.37 5.41
N ALA A 939 -22.97 26.48 6.28
CA ALA A 939 -24.28 25.86 6.07
C ALA A 939 -25.34 26.78 5.42
N GLY A 940 -24.91 27.75 4.63
CA GLY A 940 -25.84 28.72 3.98
C GLY A 940 -26.62 28.18 2.78
N LEU A 941 -26.27 27.02 2.23
CA LEU A 941 -26.85 26.50 0.97
C LEU A 941 -27.64 25.20 1.06
N SER A 942 -27.58 24.48 2.18
CA SER A 942 -28.40 23.28 2.37
C SER A 942 -29.89 23.55 2.66
N LEU A 943 -30.29 24.80 2.83
CA LEU A 943 -31.68 25.13 3.25
C LEU A 943 -32.64 25.32 2.07
N VAL A 944 -32.16 25.41 0.84
CA VAL A 944 -33.02 25.55 -0.35
C VAL A 944 -33.48 24.19 -0.89
N ALA A 945 -32.68 23.14 -0.71
CA ALA A 945 -33.06 21.78 -1.11
C ALA A 945 -34.10 21.14 -0.17
N LEU A 946 -34.08 21.46 1.14
CA LEU A 946 -35.04 20.90 2.12
C LEU A 946 -36.45 21.48 1.99
N THR A 947 -36.61 22.68 1.46
CA THR A 947 -37.97 23.26 1.22
C THR A 947 -38.64 22.69 -0.02
N GLY A 948 -37.89 22.21 -1.01
CA GLY A 948 -38.44 21.50 -2.18
C GLY A 948 -38.99 20.12 -1.85
N ALA A 949 -38.27 19.37 -1.03
CA ALA A 949 -38.66 18.01 -0.65
C ALA A 949 -39.90 17.96 0.29
N LEU A 950 -40.11 18.96 1.14
CA LEU A 950 -41.25 19.06 2.04
C LEU A 950 -42.57 19.45 1.33
N VAL A 951 -42.53 20.07 0.17
CA VAL A 951 -43.72 20.41 -0.62
C VAL A 951 -44.20 19.22 -1.47
N LEU A 952 -43.30 18.35 -1.90
CA LEU A 952 -43.66 17.14 -2.67
C LEU A 952 -44.25 16.03 -1.81
N ASN A 953 -43.83 15.95 -0.53
CA ASN A 953 -44.36 14.91 0.36
C ASN A 953 -45.75 15.21 0.96
N LYS A 954 -46.26 16.45 0.80
CA LYS A 954 -47.62 16.83 1.22
C LYS A 954 -48.69 16.56 0.15
N LYS A 955 -48.29 16.25 -1.09
CA LYS A 955 -49.25 15.90 -2.18
C LYS A 955 -49.46 14.39 -2.39
N ARG A 956 -48.87 13.54 -1.60
CA ARG A 956 -49.06 12.07 -1.67
C ARG A 956 -49.87 11.46 -0.51
N LYS A 957 -50.45 12.29 0.36
CA LYS A 957 -51.32 11.83 1.46
C LYS A 957 -52.67 12.54 1.44
N SER A 958 -53.29 12.75 0.28
CA SER A 958 -54.72 13.04 0.16
C SER A 958 -55.28 12.24 -1.00
#